data_ff0d139791dd59810f01ff947db20b35
#
_entry.id   ff0d139791dd59810f01ff947db20b35
#
_cell.length_a   1.000
_cell.length_b   1.000
_cell.length_c   1.000
_cell.angle_alpha   90.00
_cell.angle_beta   90.00
_cell.angle_gamma   90.00
#
_symmetry.space_group_name_H-M   'P 1'
#
loop_
_entity.id
_entity.type
_entity.pdbx_description
1 polymer ?
#
loop_
_entity_poly.entity_id
_entity_poly.type
_entity_poly.pdbx_seq_one_letter_code
_entity_poly.pdbx_strand_id
1 'polypeptide(L)'
;MQASEAPSKDEGLVKAGELAPWNTGDLPPPPLSGWRHWMALIGPGVVLAGTSIGTGEWLFGPAVSAQYGASLFWLALTSIIFQAFANLMFIRYALYCGEPMNVGILRTKPGPTFWMCVFLVLEVGGILPYNASNAAVPLTAAFIGRLPTTEADILLVKILGISIFLLSFVPLIFGGTVYKMLEKIMTTKLVVVLGFLTFVAVTMVSAPVVWDVCTGFFRFGTVPLRPETLIVGRHFNVQLERENVKYKVTGSWEPDGTPSGEITVFPAKQKFNLRNVDDFSPELQAVRQEVLDLSEPFNGKERFTFDAQQTNETLHAEGDVVDRHYWKPTLMAIRSSAGEQTFQSLEEVPQPQRDVFKNHFDHEGLAYVNALGYIGEHGKLPPLDWAIIVSFIGIAGAGGLTNMMFSNYARDKGWGMGSHVGAIPSAFGGLTVRLSHTGRVFPLDEKNHSKWLGWIRHVRRDQAIWIAASVIGMALPCMMSLEFIRNASVAGDRVAAMSAEGIASRYPSYAGVFWFLTLFCGFLVLAPGQVSVGDQIARRWTDMIWTASSRVKALNIKVNHVYYTILSLYGVCGLIILLTLKPVQTAKISTILQNVALGSATLLSLYVTRTLMPKELQPHWLYQIGVVLCGLFFIGISVGVVFLL
;
A
#
# COMPACT_ATOMS: atom_id res chain seq x y z
N MET A 1 12.58 -45.58 14.91
CA MET A 1 13.24 -46.37 13.84
C MET A 1 12.23 -46.51 12.71
N GLN A 2 12.24 -45.61 11.73
CA GLN A 2 11.54 -45.78 10.45
C GLN A 2 12.61 -45.80 9.38
N ALA A 3 12.55 -46.83 8.57
CA ALA A 3 13.55 -47.21 7.58
C ALA A 3 13.76 -46.09 6.54
N SER A 4 15.01 -45.83 6.24
CA SER A 4 15.49 -45.06 5.11
C SER A 4 15.01 -45.76 3.82
N GLU A 5 13.97 -45.24 3.18
CA GLU A 5 13.71 -45.59 1.79
C GLU A 5 14.84 -45.03 0.91
N ALA A 6 15.57 -45.96 0.31
CA ALA A 6 16.58 -45.65 -0.70
C ALA A 6 15.93 -44.94 -1.90
N PRO A 7 16.62 -44.02 -2.60
CA PRO A 7 16.07 -43.33 -3.76
C PRO A 7 15.74 -44.37 -4.86
N SER A 8 14.50 -44.28 -5.35
CA SER A 8 14.04 -45.11 -6.47
C SER A 8 14.85 -44.81 -7.73
N LYS A 9 15.27 -45.85 -8.41
CA LYS A 9 16.16 -45.87 -9.60
C LYS A 9 15.51 -45.34 -10.91
N ASP A 10 14.42 -44.62 -10.86
CA ASP A 10 13.78 -43.98 -12.03
C ASP A 10 13.89 -42.46 -11.98
N GLU A 11 15.07 -41.90 -11.78
CA GLU A 11 15.36 -40.56 -12.22
C GLU A 11 15.55 -40.56 -13.74
N GLY A 12 14.44 -40.47 -14.48
CA GLY A 12 14.49 -40.19 -15.91
C GLY A 12 15.37 -38.95 -16.13
N LEU A 13 16.38 -39.06 -17.01
CA LEU A 13 17.32 -38.02 -17.37
C LEU A 13 16.56 -36.73 -17.65
N VAL A 14 16.52 -35.81 -16.65
CA VAL A 14 15.95 -34.49 -16.79
C VAL A 14 16.78 -33.77 -17.84
N LYS A 15 16.17 -33.33 -18.95
CA LYS A 15 16.86 -32.56 -19.98
C LYS A 15 17.47 -31.32 -19.35
N ALA A 16 18.69 -30.97 -19.79
CA ALA A 16 19.36 -29.77 -19.30
C ALA A 16 18.43 -28.54 -19.46
N GLY A 17 18.06 -27.92 -18.34
CA GLY A 17 17.14 -26.74 -18.30
C GLY A 17 15.69 -27.03 -17.93
N GLU A 18 15.30 -28.29 -17.68
CA GLU A 18 13.97 -28.64 -17.16
C GLU A 18 14.03 -28.95 -15.65
N LEU A 19 12.95 -28.66 -14.95
CA LEU A 19 12.79 -29.03 -13.54
C LEU A 19 12.37 -30.50 -13.42
N ALA A 20 12.82 -31.17 -12.35
CA ALA A 20 12.45 -32.56 -12.07
C ALA A 20 10.92 -32.73 -12.00
N PRO A 21 10.34 -33.83 -12.51
CA PRO A 21 8.93 -34.13 -12.43
C PRO A 21 8.46 -34.23 -10.98
N TRP A 22 7.17 -33.96 -10.74
CA TRP A 22 6.58 -34.10 -9.42
C TRP A 22 6.46 -35.56 -8.99
N ASN A 23 6.67 -35.79 -7.70
CA ASN A 23 6.33 -37.06 -7.09
C ASN A 23 4.81 -37.15 -6.83
N THR A 24 4.31 -38.36 -6.60
CA THR A 24 2.92 -38.60 -6.21
C THR A 24 2.77 -38.75 -4.70
N GLY A 25 1.58 -38.41 -4.16
CA GLY A 25 1.25 -38.59 -2.76
C GLY A 25 -0.24 -38.31 -2.51
N ASP A 26 -0.77 -38.67 -1.36
CA ASP A 26 -2.15 -38.40 -0.97
C ASP A 26 -2.33 -36.96 -0.50
N LEU A 27 -3.45 -36.33 -0.88
CA LEU A 27 -3.80 -35.01 -0.35
C LEU A 27 -4.18 -35.13 1.14
N PRO A 28 -3.52 -34.41 2.06
CA PRO A 28 -3.92 -34.38 3.46
C PRO A 28 -5.34 -33.83 3.65
N PRO A 29 -6.04 -34.22 4.73
CA PRO A 29 -7.35 -33.67 5.02
C PRO A 29 -7.24 -32.17 5.36
N PRO A 30 -8.23 -31.34 4.98
CA PRO A 30 -8.28 -29.94 5.39
C PRO A 30 -8.51 -29.84 6.91
N PRO A 31 -8.12 -28.69 7.53
CA PRO A 31 -8.39 -28.46 8.93
C PRO A 31 -9.88 -28.53 9.27
N LEU A 32 -10.19 -29.02 10.48
CA LEU A 32 -11.56 -29.10 10.96
C LEU A 32 -12.17 -27.67 11.06
N SER A 33 -13.37 -27.52 10.52
CA SER A 33 -14.10 -26.25 10.56
C SER A 33 -15.04 -26.20 11.76
N GLY A 34 -14.91 -25.18 12.61
CA GLY A 34 -15.81 -24.94 13.73
C GLY A 34 -15.33 -23.83 14.64
N TRP A 35 -16.23 -23.22 15.42
CA TRP A 35 -15.91 -22.17 16.38
C TRP A 35 -14.80 -22.58 17.39
N ARG A 36 -14.78 -23.84 17.80
CA ARG A 36 -13.76 -24.38 18.71
C ARG A 36 -12.36 -24.47 18.09
N HIS A 37 -12.25 -24.34 16.78
CA HIS A 37 -11.00 -24.45 16.03
C HIS A 37 -10.62 -23.12 15.34
N TRP A 38 -11.04 -21.98 15.94
CA TRP A 38 -10.76 -20.66 15.37
C TRP A 38 -9.26 -20.39 15.16
N MET A 39 -8.38 -20.96 15.99
CA MET A 39 -6.92 -20.86 15.79
C MET A 39 -6.43 -21.57 14.52
N ALA A 40 -7.17 -22.52 13.97
CA ALA A 40 -6.87 -23.11 12.69
C ALA A 40 -7.16 -22.15 11.51
N LEU A 41 -7.91 -21.07 11.75
CA LEU A 41 -8.14 -20.00 10.79
C LEU A 41 -6.95 -19.01 10.71
N ILE A 42 -6.06 -18.99 11.70
CA ILE A 42 -4.83 -18.21 11.64
C ILE A 42 -3.93 -18.89 10.60
N GLY A 43 -3.78 -18.27 9.47
CA GLY A 43 -3.07 -18.80 8.32
C GLY A 43 -2.32 -17.71 7.56
N PRO A 44 -1.91 -17.99 6.33
CA PRO A 44 -1.27 -17.02 5.45
C PRO A 44 -2.02 -15.70 5.32
N GLY A 45 -3.36 -15.72 5.33
CA GLY A 45 -4.19 -14.53 5.29
C GLY A 45 -3.97 -13.58 6.45
N VAL A 46 -3.87 -14.08 7.68
CA VAL A 46 -3.58 -13.26 8.88
C VAL A 46 -2.17 -12.70 8.84
N VAL A 47 -1.17 -13.51 8.44
CA VAL A 47 0.22 -13.07 8.32
C VAL A 47 0.34 -11.94 7.30
N LEU A 48 -0.29 -12.13 6.14
CA LEU A 48 -0.26 -11.13 5.08
C LEU A 48 -1.17 -9.93 5.35
N ALA A 49 -2.26 -10.08 6.12
CA ALA A 49 -3.01 -8.94 6.64
C ALA A 49 -2.14 -8.08 7.57
N GLY A 50 -1.38 -8.70 8.47
CA GLY A 50 -0.40 -7.97 9.29
C GLY A 50 0.70 -7.29 8.47
N THR A 51 1.11 -7.88 7.35
CA THR A 51 2.05 -7.25 6.40
C THR A 51 1.38 -6.12 5.63
N SER A 52 0.15 -6.33 5.16
CA SER A 52 -0.63 -5.37 4.37
C SER A 52 -0.87 -4.07 5.13
N ILE A 53 -1.28 -4.14 6.42
CA ILE A 53 -1.44 -2.94 7.26
C ILE A 53 -0.07 -2.31 7.49
N GLY A 54 0.35 -1.47 6.57
CA GLY A 54 1.69 -0.91 6.48
C GLY A 54 1.70 0.49 5.85
N THR A 55 2.57 0.66 4.88
CA THR A 55 2.79 1.95 4.21
C THR A 55 1.55 2.46 3.50
N GLY A 56 0.74 1.57 2.90
CA GLY A 56 -0.51 1.95 2.22
C GLY A 56 -1.51 2.58 3.17
N GLU A 57 -1.77 1.89 4.25
CA GLU A 57 -2.78 2.26 5.24
C GLU A 57 -2.33 3.43 6.12
N TRP A 58 -1.03 3.57 6.39
CA TRP A 58 -0.52 4.62 7.27
C TRP A 58 -0.05 5.89 6.56
N LEU A 59 0.39 5.80 5.28
CA LEU A 59 0.88 6.95 4.53
C LEU A 59 -0.09 7.38 3.44
N PHE A 60 -0.33 6.50 2.45
CA PHE A 60 -1.06 6.91 1.24
C PHE A 60 -2.56 7.00 1.47
N GLY A 61 -3.15 6.13 2.28
CA GLY A 61 -4.55 6.23 2.67
C GLY A 61 -4.88 7.55 3.37
N PRO A 62 -4.18 7.90 4.48
CA PRO A 62 -4.31 9.20 5.13
C PRO A 62 -4.03 10.39 4.22
N ALA A 63 -3.01 10.30 3.34
CA ALA A 63 -2.70 11.37 2.40
C ALA A 63 -3.83 11.62 1.38
N VAL A 64 -4.36 10.55 0.80
CA VAL A 64 -5.47 10.63 -0.16
C VAL A 64 -6.74 11.12 0.54
N SER A 65 -7.06 10.60 1.73
CA SER A 65 -8.26 11.02 2.47
C SER A 65 -8.19 12.47 2.94
N ALA A 66 -7.03 12.94 3.41
CA ALA A 66 -6.85 14.34 3.79
C ALA A 66 -7.07 15.32 2.61
N GLN A 67 -6.65 14.92 1.40
CA GLN A 67 -6.72 15.77 0.22
C GLN A 67 -8.04 15.64 -0.55
N TYR A 68 -8.64 14.45 -0.59
CA TYR A 68 -9.73 14.12 -1.51
C TYR A 68 -10.97 13.53 -0.81
N GLY A 69 -11.01 13.55 0.51
CA GLY A 69 -12.09 12.93 1.26
C GLY A 69 -12.12 11.41 1.10
N ALA A 70 -13.29 10.82 1.35
CA ALA A 70 -13.50 9.37 1.26
C ALA A 70 -13.92 8.89 -0.15
N SER A 71 -14.08 9.80 -1.12
CA SER A 71 -14.66 9.47 -2.43
C SER A 71 -13.86 8.49 -3.27
N LEU A 72 -12.55 8.35 -3.02
CA LEU A 72 -11.66 7.44 -3.76
C LEU A 72 -11.50 6.06 -3.13
N PHE A 73 -12.16 5.76 -2.00
CA PHE A 73 -12.00 4.47 -1.31
C PHE A 73 -12.53 3.27 -2.08
N TRP A 74 -13.45 3.47 -3.02
CA TRP A 74 -13.88 2.41 -3.94
C TRP A 74 -12.71 1.87 -4.77
N LEU A 75 -11.68 2.68 -5.05
CA LEU A 75 -10.46 2.22 -5.73
C LEU A 75 -9.67 1.25 -4.85
N ALA A 76 -9.56 1.52 -3.54
CA ALA A 76 -8.92 0.59 -2.60
C ALA A 76 -9.70 -0.72 -2.49
N LEU A 77 -11.03 -0.66 -2.39
CA LEU A 77 -11.87 -1.87 -2.35
C LEU A 77 -11.72 -2.69 -3.64
N THR A 78 -11.74 -2.04 -4.81
CA THR A 78 -11.51 -2.70 -6.10
C THR A 78 -10.15 -3.38 -6.14
N SER A 79 -9.10 -2.69 -5.66
CA SER A 79 -7.75 -3.23 -5.56
C SER A 79 -7.70 -4.49 -4.68
N ILE A 80 -8.26 -4.44 -3.46
CA ILE A 80 -8.29 -5.56 -2.52
C ILE A 80 -9.04 -6.77 -3.12
N ILE A 81 -10.20 -6.54 -3.75
CA ILE A 81 -10.97 -7.60 -4.39
C ILE A 81 -10.19 -8.24 -5.55
N PHE A 82 -9.56 -7.43 -6.41
CA PHE A 82 -8.75 -7.96 -7.51
C PHE A 82 -7.55 -8.76 -7.00
N GLN A 83 -6.87 -8.29 -5.96
CA GLN A 83 -5.79 -9.05 -5.32
C GLN A 83 -6.28 -10.39 -4.74
N ALA A 84 -7.50 -10.47 -4.22
CA ALA A 84 -8.06 -11.74 -3.73
C ALA A 84 -8.21 -12.78 -4.85
N PHE A 85 -8.53 -12.37 -6.09
CA PHE A 85 -8.52 -13.28 -7.24
C PHE A 85 -7.10 -13.82 -7.50
N ALA A 86 -6.09 -12.97 -7.47
CA ALA A 86 -4.70 -13.40 -7.62
C ALA A 86 -4.25 -14.34 -6.49
N ASN A 87 -4.53 -13.97 -5.23
CA ASN A 87 -4.15 -14.74 -4.05
C ASN A 87 -4.71 -16.17 -4.08
N LEU A 88 -6.00 -16.31 -4.40
CA LEU A 88 -6.64 -17.62 -4.52
C LEU A 88 -6.00 -18.47 -5.62
N MET A 89 -5.54 -17.85 -6.71
CA MET A 89 -4.82 -18.53 -7.78
C MET A 89 -3.46 -19.06 -7.28
N PHE A 90 -2.70 -18.20 -6.61
CA PHE A 90 -1.39 -18.56 -6.07
C PHE A 90 -1.50 -19.69 -5.04
N ILE A 91 -2.44 -19.62 -4.11
CA ILE A 91 -2.64 -20.64 -3.08
C ILE A 91 -3.11 -21.97 -3.72
N ARG A 92 -4.03 -21.91 -4.69
CA ARG A 92 -4.55 -23.11 -5.38
C ARG A 92 -3.44 -23.95 -5.99
N TYR A 93 -2.46 -23.32 -6.62
CA TYR A 93 -1.30 -24.01 -7.16
C TYR A 93 -0.48 -24.70 -6.06
N ALA A 94 -0.18 -23.98 -4.97
CA ALA A 94 0.56 -24.55 -3.86
C ALA A 94 -0.18 -25.70 -3.15
N LEU A 95 -1.51 -25.62 -3.05
CA LEU A 95 -2.31 -26.75 -2.54
C LEU A 95 -2.20 -28.00 -3.40
N TYR A 96 -2.11 -27.83 -4.73
CA TYR A 96 -2.06 -28.94 -5.68
C TYR A 96 -0.74 -29.68 -5.66
N CYS A 97 0.38 -28.98 -5.69
CA CYS A 97 1.71 -29.59 -5.86
C CYS A 97 2.67 -29.33 -4.70
N GLY A 98 2.31 -28.51 -3.72
CA GLY A 98 3.20 -28.12 -2.61
C GLY A 98 4.32 -27.16 -2.99
N GLU A 99 4.47 -26.78 -4.26
CA GLU A 99 5.42 -25.77 -4.69
C GLU A 99 4.77 -24.39 -4.71
N PRO A 100 5.50 -23.32 -4.36
CA PRO A 100 4.97 -21.98 -4.49
C PRO A 100 4.86 -21.53 -5.95
N MET A 101 4.03 -20.53 -6.24
CA MET A 101 3.71 -20.08 -7.59
C MET A 101 4.94 -19.60 -8.39
N ASN A 102 5.92 -18.96 -7.72
CA ASN A 102 7.18 -18.57 -8.36
C ASN A 102 7.93 -19.77 -8.96
N VAL A 103 7.95 -20.91 -8.27
CA VAL A 103 8.51 -22.18 -8.80
C VAL A 103 7.64 -22.71 -9.94
N GLY A 104 6.32 -22.59 -9.82
CA GLY A 104 5.40 -22.96 -10.90
C GLY A 104 5.68 -22.21 -12.21
N ILE A 105 5.98 -20.93 -12.14
CA ILE A 105 6.37 -20.14 -13.31
C ILE A 105 7.65 -20.67 -13.93
N LEU A 106 8.65 -21.06 -13.12
CA LEU A 106 9.91 -21.66 -13.63
C LEU A 106 9.69 -22.97 -14.41
N ARG A 107 8.60 -23.73 -14.11
CA ARG A 107 8.24 -24.96 -14.82
C ARG A 107 7.65 -24.72 -16.20
N THR A 108 7.26 -23.49 -16.53
CA THR A 108 6.69 -23.15 -17.84
C THR A 108 7.76 -22.75 -18.85
N LYS A 109 7.44 -22.88 -20.15
CA LYS A 109 8.34 -22.40 -21.21
C LYS A 109 8.51 -20.87 -21.14
N PRO A 110 9.68 -20.33 -21.43
CA PRO A 110 10.85 -21.00 -22.03
C PRO A 110 11.79 -21.68 -21.03
N GLY A 111 11.52 -21.63 -19.72
CA GLY A 111 12.26 -22.38 -18.72
C GLY A 111 12.87 -21.52 -17.60
N PRO A 112 13.54 -22.17 -16.61
CA PRO A 112 13.94 -21.53 -15.36
C PRO A 112 14.83 -20.30 -15.52
N THR A 113 15.85 -20.36 -16.37
CA THR A 113 16.82 -19.26 -16.55
C THR A 113 16.15 -17.99 -17.03
N PHE A 114 15.27 -18.10 -18.03
CA PHE A 114 14.52 -16.95 -18.55
C PHE A 114 13.64 -16.33 -17.46
N TRP A 115 12.87 -17.16 -16.76
CA TRP A 115 11.95 -16.66 -15.74
C TRP A 115 12.68 -16.06 -14.55
N MET A 116 13.86 -16.58 -14.17
CA MET A 116 14.68 -15.96 -13.13
C MET A 116 15.16 -14.56 -13.54
N CYS A 117 15.53 -14.35 -14.82
CA CYS A 117 15.83 -13.00 -15.33
C CYS A 117 14.62 -12.07 -15.29
N VAL A 118 13.43 -12.57 -15.66
CA VAL A 118 12.18 -11.79 -15.55
C VAL A 118 11.88 -11.45 -14.08
N PHE A 119 12.02 -12.40 -13.16
CA PHE A 119 11.83 -12.12 -11.73
C PHE A 119 12.82 -11.09 -11.19
N LEU A 120 14.05 -11.06 -11.70
CA LEU A 120 15.03 -10.03 -11.30
C LEU A 120 14.52 -8.62 -11.63
N VAL A 121 13.89 -8.45 -12.79
CA VAL A 121 13.27 -7.17 -13.18
C VAL A 121 12.03 -6.86 -12.34
N LEU A 122 11.16 -7.84 -12.14
CA LEU A 122 9.93 -7.66 -11.34
C LEU A 122 10.21 -7.40 -9.86
N GLU A 123 11.36 -7.85 -9.34
CA GLU A 123 11.76 -7.67 -7.94
C GLU A 123 12.30 -6.26 -7.63
N VAL A 124 12.66 -5.46 -8.63
CA VAL A 124 13.30 -4.14 -8.43
C VAL A 124 12.50 -3.25 -7.47
N GLY A 125 11.17 -3.23 -7.60
CA GLY A 125 10.31 -2.52 -6.66
C GLY A 125 10.31 -3.10 -5.24
N GLY A 126 10.46 -4.42 -5.11
CA GLY A 126 10.47 -5.13 -3.83
C GLY A 126 11.76 -4.96 -3.03
N ILE A 127 12.89 -4.71 -3.69
CA ILE A 127 14.20 -4.53 -3.03
C ILE A 127 14.27 -3.22 -2.23
N LEU A 128 13.42 -2.24 -2.53
CA LEU A 128 13.43 -0.94 -1.88
C LEU A 128 12.95 -1.04 -0.41
N PRO A 129 13.76 -0.64 0.60
CA PRO A 129 13.43 -0.82 2.02
C PRO A 129 12.55 0.33 2.56
N TYR A 130 11.46 0.63 1.85
CA TYR A 130 10.59 1.77 2.14
C TYR A 130 9.88 1.70 3.50
N ASN A 131 9.62 0.49 4.03
CA ASN A 131 9.02 0.34 5.35
C ASN A 131 9.96 0.82 6.48
N ALA A 132 11.25 0.50 6.38
CA ALA A 132 12.24 0.93 7.38
C ALA A 132 12.45 2.45 7.35
N SER A 133 12.59 3.02 6.15
CA SER A 133 12.79 4.47 6.00
C SER A 133 11.58 5.27 6.48
N ASN A 134 10.35 4.82 6.16
CA ASN A 134 9.14 5.51 6.60
C ASN A 134 8.82 5.27 8.09
N ALA A 135 9.21 4.14 8.69
CA ALA A 135 9.09 3.90 10.13
C ALA A 135 10.01 4.82 10.96
N ALA A 136 11.12 5.25 10.39
CA ALA A 136 12.04 6.18 11.07
C ALA A 136 11.43 7.58 11.26
N VAL A 137 10.51 8.02 10.40
CA VAL A 137 9.89 9.34 10.48
C VAL A 137 9.07 9.50 11.77
N PRO A 138 8.05 8.66 12.09
CA PRO A 138 7.32 8.76 13.34
C PRO A 138 8.20 8.51 14.57
N LEU A 139 9.20 7.62 14.47
CA LEU A 139 10.12 7.39 15.58
C LEU A 139 10.99 8.61 15.87
N THR A 140 11.52 9.27 14.83
CA THR A 140 12.25 10.54 14.97
C THR A 140 11.36 11.60 15.58
N ALA A 141 10.15 11.80 15.07
CA ALA A 141 9.20 12.78 15.59
C ALA A 141 8.88 12.54 17.06
N ALA A 142 8.77 11.28 17.50
CA ALA A 142 8.56 10.94 18.90
C ALA A 142 9.74 11.35 19.80
N PHE A 143 10.98 11.21 19.32
CA PHE A 143 12.17 11.61 20.08
C PHE A 143 12.37 13.12 20.16
N ILE A 144 12.15 13.84 19.04
CA ILE A 144 12.40 15.30 18.99
C ILE A 144 11.21 16.16 19.43
N GLY A 145 10.01 15.53 19.65
CA GLY A 145 8.78 16.23 20.07
C GLY A 145 8.14 17.12 19.02
N ARG A 146 8.58 17.06 17.75
CA ARG A 146 8.05 17.81 16.61
C ARG A 146 8.24 17.03 15.31
N LEU A 147 7.67 17.53 14.22
CA LEU A 147 7.93 16.94 12.90
C LEU A 147 9.39 17.18 12.45
N PRO A 148 10.07 16.18 11.85
CA PRO A 148 11.44 16.34 11.36
C PRO A 148 11.48 17.27 10.16
N THR A 149 12.24 18.37 10.27
CA THR A 149 12.29 19.42 9.25
C THR A 149 13.71 19.94 8.96
N THR A 150 14.62 19.86 9.93
CA THR A 150 15.99 20.34 9.80
C THR A 150 16.92 19.27 9.20
N GLU A 151 18.07 19.67 8.70
CA GLU A 151 19.09 18.72 8.19
C GLU A 151 19.54 17.70 9.27
N ALA A 152 19.66 18.14 10.52
CA ALA A 152 19.97 17.26 11.64
C ALA A 152 18.86 16.22 11.87
N ASP A 153 17.59 16.62 11.74
CA ASP A 153 16.46 15.71 11.84
C ASP A 153 16.47 14.67 10.70
N ILE A 154 16.78 15.10 9.48
CA ILE A 154 16.90 14.20 8.31
C ILE A 154 18.02 13.19 8.51
N LEU A 155 19.15 13.62 9.09
CA LEU A 155 20.24 12.70 9.45
C LEU A 155 19.77 11.67 10.49
N LEU A 156 19.03 12.09 11.52
CA LEU A 156 18.48 11.19 12.52
C LEU A 156 17.48 10.19 11.91
N VAL A 157 16.61 10.64 10.99
CA VAL A 157 15.72 9.75 10.23
C VAL A 157 16.52 8.69 9.47
N LYS A 158 17.62 9.06 8.81
CA LYS A 158 18.48 8.11 8.10
C LYS A 158 19.12 7.09 9.05
N ILE A 159 19.69 7.55 10.17
CA ILE A 159 20.32 6.66 11.16
C ILE A 159 19.31 5.68 11.73
N LEU A 160 18.14 6.16 12.15
CA LEU A 160 17.06 5.30 12.66
C LEU A 160 16.51 4.36 11.59
N GLY A 161 16.38 4.81 10.33
CA GLY A 161 15.96 3.97 9.22
C GLY A 161 16.92 2.81 8.96
N ILE A 162 18.21 3.07 8.97
CA ILE A 162 19.26 2.04 8.86
C ILE A 162 19.20 1.08 10.07
N SER A 163 19.03 1.61 11.28
CA SER A 163 18.94 0.79 12.49
C SER A 163 17.71 -0.14 12.45
N ILE A 164 16.53 0.38 12.08
CA ILE A 164 15.30 -0.42 11.91
C ILE A 164 15.50 -1.49 10.83
N PHE A 165 16.14 -1.12 9.71
CA PHE A 165 16.41 -2.05 8.62
C PHE A 165 17.29 -3.21 9.08
N LEU A 166 18.40 -2.95 9.74
CA LEU A 166 19.31 -3.99 10.24
C LEU A 166 18.67 -4.84 11.34
N LEU A 167 17.95 -4.21 12.28
CA LEU A 167 17.26 -4.91 13.35
C LEU A 167 16.13 -5.80 12.82
N SER A 168 15.55 -5.49 11.66
CA SER A 168 14.50 -6.30 11.03
C SER A 168 14.98 -7.72 10.64
N PHE A 169 16.27 -7.94 10.50
CA PHE A 169 16.82 -9.27 10.18
C PHE A 169 16.94 -10.18 11.41
N VAL A 170 17.04 -9.60 12.61
CA VAL A 170 17.23 -10.38 13.84
C VAL A 170 16.12 -11.42 14.08
N PRO A 171 14.83 -11.10 13.94
CA PRO A 171 13.76 -12.09 14.12
C PRO A 171 13.81 -13.24 13.11
N LEU A 172 14.37 -13.03 11.91
CA LEU A 172 14.46 -14.06 10.87
C LEU A 172 15.52 -15.13 11.16
N ILE A 173 16.44 -14.83 12.09
CA ILE A 173 17.57 -15.71 12.44
C ILE A 173 17.15 -16.75 13.49
N PHE A 174 16.21 -16.42 14.38
CA PHE A 174 15.81 -17.22 15.53
C PHE A 174 14.38 -17.79 15.39
N GLY A 175 14.05 -18.93 16.05
CA GLY A 175 12.68 -19.32 16.33
C GLY A 175 12.10 -20.56 15.62
N GLY A 176 12.90 -21.53 15.21
CA GLY A 176 12.43 -22.82 14.70
C GLY A 176 12.14 -22.82 13.19
N THR A 177 11.05 -22.22 12.70
CA THR A 177 10.86 -21.91 11.27
C THR A 177 10.62 -20.43 11.11
N VAL A 178 11.13 -19.83 10.01
CA VAL A 178 10.97 -18.40 9.71
C VAL A 178 9.49 -18.03 9.65
N TYR A 179 8.65 -18.89 9.09
CA TYR A 179 7.20 -18.67 8.99
C TYR A 179 6.54 -18.51 10.39
N LYS A 180 6.84 -19.38 11.34
CA LYS A 180 6.23 -19.28 12.69
C LYS A 180 6.59 -17.99 13.41
N MET A 181 7.82 -17.53 13.25
CA MET A 181 8.24 -16.24 13.81
C MET A 181 7.47 -15.08 13.18
N LEU A 182 7.35 -15.05 11.84
CA LEU A 182 6.55 -14.05 11.13
C LEU A 182 5.09 -14.09 11.55
N GLU A 183 4.49 -15.28 11.64
CA GLU A 183 3.10 -15.46 12.09
C GLU A 183 2.88 -14.81 13.46
N LYS A 184 3.79 -15.04 14.40
CA LYS A 184 3.72 -14.44 15.75
C LYS A 184 3.85 -12.91 15.70
N ILE A 185 4.85 -12.38 14.99
CA ILE A 185 5.08 -10.93 14.88
C ILE A 185 3.90 -10.24 14.21
N MET A 186 3.44 -10.76 13.07
CA MET A 186 2.37 -10.14 12.30
C MET A 186 1.01 -10.21 12.99
N THR A 187 0.72 -11.33 13.68
CA THR A 187 -0.51 -11.44 14.48
C THR A 187 -0.49 -10.48 15.67
N THR A 188 0.64 -10.37 16.40
CA THR A 188 0.77 -9.42 17.50
C THR A 188 0.63 -7.98 17.02
N LYS A 189 1.32 -7.62 15.93
CA LYS A 189 1.17 -6.32 15.28
C LYS A 189 -0.29 -6.03 14.94
N LEU A 190 -0.97 -6.96 14.28
CA LEU A 190 -2.36 -6.81 13.84
C LEU A 190 -3.28 -6.50 15.04
N VAL A 191 -3.16 -7.26 16.12
CA VAL A 191 -3.97 -7.07 17.33
C VAL A 191 -3.69 -5.71 17.98
N VAL A 192 -2.43 -5.35 18.17
CA VAL A 192 -2.06 -4.08 18.83
C VAL A 192 -2.46 -2.88 17.99
N VAL A 193 -2.15 -2.89 16.71
CA VAL A 193 -2.43 -1.77 15.80
C VAL A 193 -3.92 -1.58 15.58
N LEU A 194 -4.64 -2.64 15.21
CA LEU A 194 -6.10 -2.54 15.03
C LEU A 194 -6.81 -2.22 16.34
N GLY A 195 -6.33 -2.74 17.48
CA GLY A 195 -6.88 -2.41 18.78
C GLY A 195 -6.77 -0.92 19.10
N PHE A 196 -5.58 -0.33 18.91
CA PHE A 196 -5.36 1.11 19.11
C PHE A 196 -6.18 1.95 18.14
N LEU A 197 -6.13 1.64 16.85
CA LEU A 197 -6.86 2.40 15.82
C LEU A 197 -8.38 2.32 16.02
N THR A 198 -8.90 1.15 16.41
CA THR A 198 -10.32 0.99 16.74
C THR A 198 -10.69 1.79 17.98
N PHE A 199 -9.83 1.80 19.02
CA PHE A 199 -10.04 2.63 20.19
C PHE A 199 -10.17 4.11 19.81
N VAL A 200 -9.25 4.64 19.02
CA VAL A 200 -9.30 6.03 18.54
C VAL A 200 -10.55 6.29 17.68
N ALA A 201 -10.88 5.38 16.76
CA ALA A 201 -12.04 5.52 15.89
C ALA A 201 -13.36 5.57 16.69
N VAL A 202 -13.51 4.73 17.70
CA VAL A 202 -14.74 4.67 18.54
C VAL A 202 -14.86 5.84 19.51
N THR A 203 -13.73 6.33 20.05
CA THR A 203 -13.76 7.33 21.12
C THR A 203 -13.59 8.77 20.63
N MET A 204 -12.95 8.98 19.48
CA MET A 204 -12.51 10.33 19.04
C MET A 204 -12.97 10.72 17.66
N VAL A 205 -13.40 9.78 16.81
CA VAL A 205 -13.87 10.08 15.46
C VAL A 205 -15.38 10.31 15.47
N SER A 206 -15.82 11.35 14.81
CA SER A 206 -17.24 11.70 14.70
C SER A 206 -18.02 10.70 13.82
N ALA A 207 -19.30 10.49 14.14
CA ALA A 207 -20.16 9.56 13.39
C ALA A 207 -20.29 9.91 11.90
N PRO A 208 -20.37 11.20 11.47
CA PRO A 208 -20.38 11.57 10.05
C PRO A 208 -19.12 11.11 9.31
N VAL A 209 -17.93 11.24 9.91
CA VAL A 209 -16.66 10.76 9.29
C VAL A 209 -16.65 9.25 9.16
N VAL A 210 -17.11 8.52 10.20
CA VAL A 210 -17.24 7.06 10.11
C VAL A 210 -18.17 6.67 8.96
N TRP A 211 -19.31 7.33 8.85
CA TRP A 211 -20.27 7.08 7.77
C TRP A 211 -19.70 7.42 6.39
N ASP A 212 -19.01 8.56 6.25
CA ASP A 212 -18.39 8.97 4.99
C ASP A 212 -17.35 7.96 4.52
N VAL A 213 -16.48 7.47 5.42
CA VAL A 213 -15.49 6.43 5.11
C VAL A 213 -16.15 5.12 4.72
N CYS A 214 -17.14 4.66 5.50
CA CYS A 214 -17.81 3.40 5.22
C CYS A 214 -18.54 3.43 3.87
N THR A 215 -19.24 4.53 3.56
CA THR A 215 -19.94 4.68 2.27
C THR A 215 -18.99 4.94 1.11
N GLY A 216 -17.83 5.57 1.36
CA GLY A 216 -16.80 5.85 0.36
C GLY A 216 -16.29 4.62 -0.37
N PHE A 217 -16.22 3.47 0.30
CA PHE A 217 -15.86 2.20 -0.33
C PHE A 217 -16.84 1.74 -1.42
N PHE A 218 -18.06 2.25 -1.43
CA PHE A 218 -19.14 1.85 -2.34
C PHE A 218 -19.54 2.94 -3.34
N ARG A 219 -18.88 4.11 -3.34
CA ARG A 219 -19.13 5.21 -4.29
C ARG A 219 -18.41 5.00 -5.62
N PHE A 220 -18.64 3.87 -6.26
CA PHE A 220 -17.95 3.48 -7.50
C PHE A 220 -18.07 4.53 -8.60
N GLY A 221 -16.93 4.85 -9.22
CA GLY A 221 -16.84 5.81 -10.31
C GLY A 221 -16.84 7.28 -9.90
N THR A 222 -17.02 7.60 -8.62
CA THR A 222 -16.97 8.98 -8.13
C THR A 222 -15.55 9.44 -7.91
N VAL A 223 -15.20 10.62 -8.41
CA VAL A 223 -13.89 11.27 -8.20
C VAL A 223 -14.09 12.71 -7.73
N PRO A 224 -13.22 13.22 -6.84
CA PRO A 224 -13.29 14.59 -6.37
C PRO A 224 -12.61 15.52 -7.37
N LEU A 225 -13.16 16.72 -7.55
CA LEU A 225 -12.48 17.84 -8.17
C LEU A 225 -12.07 18.81 -7.06
N ARG A 226 -10.78 18.99 -6.89
CA ARG A 226 -10.25 19.95 -5.93
C ARG A 226 -10.20 21.33 -6.58
N PRO A 227 -10.61 22.41 -5.87
CA PRO A 227 -10.44 23.77 -6.36
C PRO A 227 -8.98 24.09 -6.67
N GLU A 228 -8.72 24.97 -7.62
CA GLU A 228 -7.36 25.41 -7.95
C GLU A 228 -6.71 26.09 -6.75
N THR A 229 -7.47 26.97 -6.09
CA THR A 229 -7.06 27.62 -4.83
C THR A 229 -8.00 27.19 -3.72
N LEU A 230 -7.45 26.68 -2.65
CA LEU A 230 -8.17 26.33 -1.43
C LEU A 230 -7.32 26.70 -0.21
N ILE A 231 -7.82 27.62 0.60
CA ILE A 231 -7.22 28.05 1.88
C ILE A 231 -8.25 27.76 2.97
N VAL A 232 -7.89 26.95 3.95
CA VAL A 232 -8.77 26.60 5.08
C VAL A 232 -7.96 26.63 6.36
N GLY A 233 -8.25 27.58 7.23
CA GLY A 233 -7.50 27.78 8.46
C GLY A 233 -6.00 27.97 8.18
N ARG A 234 -5.18 27.04 8.67
CA ARG A 234 -3.72 27.08 8.48
C ARG A 234 -3.23 26.41 7.20
N HIS A 235 -4.11 25.75 6.46
CA HIS A 235 -3.76 24.96 5.28
C HIS A 235 -4.05 25.71 4.00
N PHE A 236 -3.11 25.67 3.06
CA PHE A 236 -3.28 26.30 1.76
C PHE A 236 -2.81 25.44 0.60
N ASN A 237 -3.52 25.50 -0.49
CA ASN A 237 -3.16 24.99 -1.79
C ASN A 237 -3.55 26.05 -2.81
N VAL A 238 -2.57 26.74 -3.38
CA VAL A 238 -2.76 27.88 -4.27
C VAL A 238 -2.13 27.57 -5.61
N GLN A 239 -2.85 27.79 -6.69
CA GLN A 239 -2.31 27.77 -8.04
C GLN A 239 -2.28 29.19 -8.59
N LEU A 240 -1.13 29.60 -9.08
CA LEU A 240 -0.90 30.90 -9.72
C LEU A 240 -0.31 30.66 -11.11
N GLU A 241 -0.68 31.53 -12.07
CA GLU A 241 -0.11 31.52 -13.40
C GLU A 241 0.49 32.89 -13.67
N ARG A 242 1.78 32.95 -14.01
CA ARG A 242 2.50 34.15 -14.42
C ARG A 242 3.32 33.87 -15.67
N GLU A 243 3.22 34.68 -16.69
CA GLU A 243 4.00 34.60 -17.92
C GLU A 243 4.02 33.18 -18.56
N ASN A 244 2.87 32.48 -18.57
CA ASN A 244 2.71 31.09 -19.03
C ASN A 244 3.41 30.02 -18.16
N VAL A 245 3.92 30.37 -16.98
CA VAL A 245 4.45 29.44 -15.99
C VAL A 245 3.40 29.24 -14.90
N LYS A 246 3.07 27.98 -14.63
CA LYS A 246 2.14 27.60 -13.55
C LYS A 246 2.91 27.25 -12.29
N TYR A 247 2.52 27.88 -11.19
CA TYR A 247 3.04 27.63 -9.86
C TYR A 247 1.96 27.00 -9.02
N LYS A 248 2.26 25.86 -8.42
CA LYS A 248 1.41 25.23 -7.42
C LYS A 248 2.11 25.28 -6.08
N VAL A 249 1.55 26.01 -5.14
CA VAL A 249 2.09 26.16 -3.79
C VAL A 249 1.18 25.44 -2.82
N THR A 250 1.72 24.50 -2.10
CA THR A 250 0.98 23.71 -1.11
C THR A 250 1.69 23.75 0.22
N GLY A 251 0.97 24.05 1.29
CA GLY A 251 1.61 24.19 2.60
C GLY A 251 0.63 24.38 3.75
N SER A 252 1.22 24.65 4.89
CA SER A 252 0.51 24.99 6.11
C SER A 252 1.35 25.93 6.96
N TRP A 253 0.68 26.74 7.77
CA TRP A 253 1.30 27.52 8.82
C TRP A 253 1.53 26.67 10.05
N GLU A 254 2.76 26.63 10.55
CA GLU A 254 3.11 25.94 11.79
C GLU A 254 2.57 26.72 13.02
N PRO A 255 2.47 26.08 14.19
CA PRO A 255 2.05 26.76 15.42
C PRO A 255 2.95 27.94 15.81
N ASP A 256 4.23 27.93 15.39
CA ASP A 256 5.20 28.99 15.61
C ASP A 256 5.09 30.16 14.63
N GLY A 257 4.10 30.14 13.71
CA GLY A 257 3.90 31.16 12.70
C GLY A 257 4.84 31.03 11.49
N THR A 258 5.58 29.94 11.34
CA THR A 258 6.42 29.71 10.16
C THR A 258 5.69 28.95 9.07
N PRO A 259 5.82 29.32 7.77
CA PRO A 259 5.22 28.58 6.68
C PRO A 259 6.02 27.31 6.38
N SER A 260 5.31 26.22 6.13
CA SER A 260 5.87 24.91 5.75
C SER A 260 5.16 24.36 4.53
N GLY A 261 5.92 23.85 3.57
CA GLY A 261 5.34 23.30 2.34
C GLY A 261 6.28 23.36 1.16
N GLU A 262 5.74 23.23 -0.05
CA GLU A 262 6.52 23.22 -1.27
C GLU A 262 5.87 24.04 -2.39
N ILE A 263 6.73 24.65 -3.24
CA ILE A 263 6.36 25.27 -4.51
C ILE A 263 6.73 24.31 -5.63
N THR A 264 5.79 23.98 -6.49
CA THR A 264 6.03 23.20 -7.71
C THR A 264 5.84 24.10 -8.93
N VAL A 265 6.87 24.16 -9.79
CA VAL A 265 6.88 24.99 -11.00
C VAL A 265 6.63 24.10 -12.22
N PHE A 266 5.64 24.44 -13.06
CA PHE A 266 5.29 23.72 -14.28
C PHE A 266 5.70 24.52 -15.53
N PRO A 267 6.09 23.87 -16.67
CA PRO A 267 6.03 22.41 -16.91
C PRO A 267 7.20 21.60 -16.36
N ALA A 268 8.29 22.24 -15.90
CA ALA A 268 9.53 21.57 -15.48
C ALA A 268 9.36 20.67 -14.23
N LYS A 269 8.26 20.79 -13.49
CA LYS A 269 7.96 20.06 -12.24
C LYS A 269 9.08 20.18 -11.18
N GLN A 270 9.81 21.29 -11.20
CA GLN A 270 10.80 21.58 -10.17
C GLN A 270 10.09 21.90 -8.85
N LYS A 271 10.63 21.36 -7.75
CA LYS A 271 10.09 21.53 -6.40
C LYS A 271 11.04 22.29 -5.52
N PHE A 272 10.53 23.28 -4.82
CA PHE A 272 11.27 24.14 -3.90
C PHE A 272 10.58 24.10 -2.53
N ASN A 273 11.37 24.01 -1.45
CA ASN A 273 10.83 24.04 -0.10
C ASN A 273 10.54 25.49 0.32
N LEU A 274 9.33 25.78 0.82
CA LEU A 274 8.93 27.12 1.25
C LEU A 274 9.84 27.75 2.33
N ARG A 275 10.56 26.94 3.09
CA ARG A 275 11.49 27.40 4.13
C ARG A 275 12.86 27.78 3.59
N ASN A 276 13.27 27.23 2.45
CA ASN A 276 14.63 27.38 1.92
C ASN A 276 14.69 28.51 0.88
N VAL A 277 14.67 29.74 1.37
CA VAL A 277 14.55 30.96 0.54
C VAL A 277 15.82 31.27 -0.26
N ASP A 278 16.96 30.75 0.19
CA ASP A 278 18.28 31.01 -0.43
C ASP A 278 18.40 30.46 -1.87
N ASP A 279 17.61 29.42 -2.19
CA ASP A 279 17.57 28.79 -3.52
C ASP A 279 16.56 29.46 -4.48
N PHE A 280 15.89 30.55 -4.08
CA PHE A 280 14.79 31.12 -4.84
C PHE A 280 15.25 32.21 -5.80
N SER A 281 14.77 32.12 -7.05
CA SER A 281 14.84 33.24 -7.98
C SER A 281 13.94 34.42 -7.47
N PRO A 282 14.19 35.65 -7.90
CA PRO A 282 13.35 36.80 -7.52
C PRO A 282 11.87 36.58 -7.84
N GLU A 283 11.56 35.89 -8.92
CA GLU A 283 10.19 35.54 -9.34
C GLU A 283 9.56 34.51 -8.39
N LEU A 284 10.32 33.50 -7.98
CA LEU A 284 9.88 32.49 -7.04
C LEU A 284 9.64 33.08 -5.64
N GLN A 285 10.47 34.06 -5.23
CA GLN A 285 10.26 34.82 -4.00
C GLN A 285 8.97 35.64 -4.04
N ALA A 286 8.66 36.27 -5.19
CA ALA A 286 7.44 37.02 -5.37
C ALA A 286 6.19 36.12 -5.31
N VAL A 287 6.23 34.95 -5.97
CA VAL A 287 5.16 33.93 -5.89
C VAL A 287 4.97 33.45 -4.45
N ARG A 288 6.08 33.15 -3.76
CA ARG A 288 6.02 32.77 -2.34
C ARG A 288 5.34 33.85 -1.49
N GLN A 289 5.78 35.11 -1.62
CA GLN A 289 5.25 36.21 -0.82
C GLN A 289 3.75 36.40 -1.08
N GLU A 290 3.32 36.40 -2.34
CA GLU A 290 1.90 36.51 -2.68
C GLU A 290 1.06 35.41 -2.05
N VAL A 291 1.53 34.15 -2.09
CA VAL A 291 0.80 33.04 -1.48
C VAL A 291 0.77 33.15 0.05
N LEU A 292 1.86 33.61 0.67
CA LEU A 292 1.88 33.81 2.11
C LEU A 292 0.93 34.93 2.55
N ASP A 293 0.88 36.02 1.80
CA ASP A 293 -0.02 37.13 2.06
C ASP A 293 -1.49 36.70 1.91
N LEU A 294 -1.80 35.89 0.88
CA LEU A 294 -3.14 35.32 0.67
C LEU A 294 -3.55 34.31 1.75
N SER A 295 -2.59 33.58 2.29
CA SER A 295 -2.83 32.50 3.24
C SER A 295 -2.56 32.88 4.69
N GLU A 296 -2.40 34.18 5.00
CA GLU A 296 -2.13 34.64 6.35
C GLU A 296 -3.19 34.12 7.33
N PRO A 297 -2.80 33.54 8.47
CA PRO A 297 -3.74 32.87 9.36
C PRO A 297 -4.73 33.88 9.95
N PHE A 298 -6.02 33.63 9.75
CA PHE A 298 -7.08 34.44 10.34
C PHE A 298 -7.12 34.24 11.85
N ASN A 299 -6.92 35.32 12.60
CA ASN A 299 -6.91 35.28 14.06
C ASN A 299 -8.25 34.76 14.62
N GLY A 300 -8.24 33.51 15.11
CA GLY A 300 -9.24 32.92 15.99
C GLY A 300 -10.53 32.38 15.35
N LYS A 301 -10.75 32.51 14.03
CA LYS A 301 -11.87 31.88 13.32
C LYS A 301 -11.35 31.06 12.14
N GLU A 302 -11.84 29.83 12.00
CA GLU A 302 -11.56 29.05 10.82
C GLU A 302 -12.34 29.65 9.64
N ARG A 303 -11.63 30.26 8.70
CA ARG A 303 -12.18 30.80 7.45
C ARG A 303 -11.70 29.96 6.29
N PHE A 304 -12.48 29.96 5.21
CA PHE A 304 -12.10 29.35 3.95
C PHE A 304 -12.12 30.37 2.82
N THR A 305 -11.27 30.15 1.83
CA THR A 305 -11.30 30.82 0.53
C THR A 305 -11.02 29.78 -0.53
N PHE A 306 -11.78 29.73 -1.61
CA PHE A 306 -11.47 28.89 -2.75
C PHE A 306 -11.76 29.55 -4.09
N ASP A 307 -10.99 29.15 -5.12
CA ASP A 307 -11.24 29.40 -6.52
C ASP A 307 -11.38 28.10 -7.28
N ALA A 308 -12.47 27.91 -8.00
CA ALA A 308 -12.72 26.75 -8.85
C ALA A 308 -12.99 27.19 -10.28
N GLN A 309 -12.21 26.65 -11.24
CA GLN A 309 -12.36 26.98 -12.65
C GLN A 309 -13.45 26.11 -13.29
N GLN A 310 -14.38 26.73 -13.95
CA GLN A 310 -15.30 26.13 -14.90
C GLN A 310 -15.01 26.64 -16.31
N THR A 311 -15.34 25.91 -17.34
CA THR A 311 -15.02 26.06 -18.76
C THR A 311 -14.59 27.47 -19.23
N ASN A 312 -15.32 28.54 -18.81
CA ASN A 312 -15.03 29.96 -19.15
C ASN A 312 -15.20 30.90 -17.96
N GLU A 313 -15.42 30.38 -16.76
CA GLU A 313 -15.71 31.15 -15.55
C GLU A 313 -14.89 30.65 -14.39
N THR A 314 -14.49 31.55 -13.51
CA THR A 314 -13.87 31.19 -12.23
C THR A 314 -14.87 31.49 -11.12
N LEU A 315 -15.18 30.46 -10.35
CA LEU A 315 -16.02 30.57 -9.16
C LEU A 315 -15.12 30.89 -7.97
N HIS A 316 -15.40 31.99 -7.29
CA HIS A 316 -14.71 32.41 -6.07
C HIS A 316 -15.67 32.42 -4.90
N ALA A 317 -15.23 31.91 -3.75
CA ALA A 317 -16.01 31.98 -2.52
C ALA A 317 -15.14 32.19 -1.30
N GLU A 318 -15.65 32.98 -0.36
CA GLU A 318 -15.08 33.18 0.97
C GLU A 318 -16.13 32.99 2.03
N GLY A 319 -15.75 32.53 3.21
CA GLY A 319 -16.69 32.36 4.31
C GLY A 319 -16.08 31.81 5.59
N ASP A 320 -16.95 31.48 6.53
CA ASP A 320 -16.60 30.92 7.81
C ASP A 320 -16.86 29.42 7.84
N VAL A 321 -15.93 28.65 8.39
CA VAL A 321 -16.13 27.25 8.74
C VAL A 321 -16.84 27.22 10.09
N VAL A 322 -18.16 27.03 10.06
CA VAL A 322 -18.99 27.06 11.29
C VAL A 322 -18.86 25.74 12.06
N ASP A 323 -18.84 24.64 11.33
CA ASP A 323 -18.60 23.28 11.83
C ASP A 323 -17.81 22.56 10.74
N ARG A 324 -17.19 21.43 11.06
CA ARG A 324 -16.42 20.60 10.12
C ARG A 324 -17.17 20.21 8.86
N HIS A 325 -18.48 20.10 8.95
CA HIS A 325 -19.35 19.69 7.85
C HIS A 325 -20.24 20.82 7.31
N TYR A 326 -20.05 22.04 7.81
CA TYR A 326 -20.87 23.17 7.38
C TYR A 326 -20.02 24.41 7.12
N TRP A 327 -19.91 24.75 5.84
CA TRP A 327 -19.27 25.97 5.35
C TRP A 327 -20.33 27.03 5.04
N LYS A 328 -20.24 28.15 5.72
CA LYS A 328 -21.15 29.28 5.51
C LYS A 328 -20.47 30.34 4.65
N PRO A 329 -20.82 30.47 3.35
CA PRO A 329 -20.24 31.49 2.52
C PRO A 329 -20.71 32.88 3.01
N THR A 330 -19.82 33.85 2.97
CA THR A 330 -20.08 35.27 3.24
C THR A 330 -19.97 36.09 1.97
N LEU A 331 -19.20 35.62 0.99
CA LEU A 331 -19.03 36.20 -0.32
C LEU A 331 -18.91 35.09 -1.36
N MET A 332 -19.61 35.23 -2.47
CA MET A 332 -19.44 34.40 -3.67
C MET A 332 -19.28 35.31 -4.87
N ALA A 333 -18.38 34.98 -5.79
CA ALA A 333 -18.18 35.73 -7.01
C ALA A 333 -18.06 34.81 -8.21
N ILE A 334 -18.59 35.22 -9.35
CA ILE A 334 -18.41 34.56 -10.65
C ILE A 334 -17.60 35.51 -11.51
N ARG A 335 -16.37 35.12 -11.86
CA ARG A 335 -15.46 35.87 -12.72
C ARG A 335 -15.50 35.28 -14.12
N SER A 336 -15.89 36.10 -15.11
CA SER A 336 -15.90 35.70 -16.53
C SER A 336 -15.23 36.78 -17.38
N SER A 337 -15.07 36.52 -18.67
CA SER A 337 -14.58 37.54 -19.64
C SER A 337 -15.48 38.79 -19.74
N ALA A 338 -16.74 38.69 -19.29
CA ALA A 338 -17.70 39.81 -19.27
C ALA A 338 -17.61 40.64 -17.98
N GLY A 339 -16.83 40.22 -16.98
CA GLY A 339 -16.68 40.91 -15.70
C GLY A 339 -16.90 40.01 -14.48
N GLU A 340 -16.89 40.62 -13.30
CA GLU A 340 -17.09 39.94 -12.02
C GLU A 340 -18.49 40.28 -11.46
N GLN A 341 -19.22 39.25 -11.05
CA GLN A 341 -20.50 39.37 -10.35
C GLN A 341 -20.36 38.81 -8.95
N THR A 342 -20.78 39.58 -7.93
CA THR A 342 -20.69 39.20 -6.52
C THR A 342 -22.06 38.98 -5.91
N PHE A 343 -22.16 37.97 -5.03
CA PHE A 343 -23.37 37.53 -4.35
C PHE A 343 -23.11 37.36 -2.86
N GLN A 344 -24.07 37.69 -2.01
CA GLN A 344 -23.97 37.54 -0.55
C GLN A 344 -24.73 36.33 -0.03
N SER A 345 -25.65 35.78 -0.84
CA SER A 345 -26.37 34.56 -0.50
C SER A 345 -26.38 33.58 -1.66
N LEU A 346 -26.41 32.28 -1.35
CA LEU A 346 -26.46 31.21 -2.35
C LEU A 346 -27.70 31.27 -3.24
N GLU A 347 -28.80 31.84 -2.70
CA GLU A 347 -30.09 31.98 -3.39
C GLU A 347 -30.03 33.02 -4.53
N GLU A 348 -29.12 33.98 -4.43
CA GLU A 348 -28.91 35.02 -5.46
C GLU A 348 -28.08 34.52 -6.64
N VAL A 349 -27.32 33.44 -6.45
CA VAL A 349 -26.46 32.88 -7.49
C VAL A 349 -27.31 32.23 -8.59
N PRO A 350 -27.06 32.51 -9.88
CA PRO A 350 -27.75 31.87 -10.99
C PRO A 350 -27.52 30.36 -11.07
N GLN A 351 -28.49 29.64 -11.62
CA GLN A 351 -28.28 28.25 -12.05
C GLN A 351 -27.46 28.24 -13.38
N PRO A 352 -26.54 27.29 -13.62
CA PRO A 352 -26.18 26.12 -12.80
C PRO A 352 -25.10 26.37 -11.75
N GLN A 353 -24.53 27.59 -11.67
CA GLN A 353 -23.40 27.89 -10.77
C GLN A 353 -23.78 27.72 -9.30
N ARG A 354 -25.04 27.94 -8.94
CA ARG A 354 -25.57 27.69 -7.59
C ARG A 354 -25.34 26.25 -7.14
N ASP A 355 -25.62 25.30 -8.02
CA ASP A 355 -25.45 23.86 -7.69
C ASP A 355 -23.98 23.50 -7.51
N VAL A 356 -23.09 24.13 -8.28
CA VAL A 356 -21.65 23.94 -8.12
C VAL A 356 -21.17 24.50 -6.79
N PHE A 357 -21.53 25.73 -6.43
CA PHE A 357 -21.19 26.27 -5.12
C PHE A 357 -21.74 25.43 -3.99
N LYS A 358 -23.02 25.04 -4.06
CA LYS A 358 -23.65 24.19 -3.07
C LYS A 358 -22.89 22.86 -2.90
N ASN A 359 -22.52 22.23 -4.01
CA ASN A 359 -21.75 21.00 -3.96
C ASN A 359 -20.38 21.19 -3.26
N HIS A 360 -19.69 22.28 -3.52
CA HIS A 360 -18.44 22.59 -2.82
C HIS A 360 -18.64 22.83 -1.32
N PHE A 361 -19.71 23.55 -0.93
CA PHE A 361 -19.98 23.82 0.47
C PHE A 361 -20.42 22.58 1.25
N ASP A 362 -21.29 21.76 0.66
CA ASP A 362 -21.77 20.53 1.26
C ASP A 362 -20.66 19.46 1.40
N HIS A 363 -19.58 19.58 0.61
CA HIS A 363 -18.46 18.65 0.58
C HIS A 363 -17.11 19.31 0.92
N GLU A 364 -17.14 20.38 1.68
CA GLU A 364 -15.96 21.03 2.27
C GLU A 364 -14.91 21.43 1.23
N GLY A 365 -15.35 22.11 0.20
CA GLY A 365 -14.51 22.59 -0.89
C GLY A 365 -14.28 21.60 -2.02
N LEU A 366 -14.76 20.35 -1.93
CA LEU A 366 -14.61 19.33 -2.99
C LEU A 366 -15.90 19.20 -3.80
N ALA A 367 -15.82 19.28 -5.12
CA ALA A 367 -16.92 18.89 -6.00
C ALA A 367 -16.74 17.43 -6.42
N TYR A 368 -17.81 16.64 -6.45
CA TYR A 368 -17.75 15.24 -6.86
C TYR A 368 -18.39 15.04 -8.23
N VAL A 369 -17.65 14.36 -9.12
CA VAL A 369 -18.08 14.04 -10.48
C VAL A 369 -17.93 12.56 -10.78
N ASN A 370 -18.66 12.07 -11.78
CA ASN A 370 -18.43 10.72 -12.28
C ASN A 370 -17.18 10.72 -13.18
N ALA A 371 -16.24 9.81 -12.91
CA ALA A 371 -14.96 9.71 -13.63
C ALA A 371 -15.15 9.50 -15.13
N LEU A 372 -16.06 8.60 -15.53
CA LEU A 372 -16.33 8.30 -16.94
C LEU A 372 -17.02 9.47 -17.64
N GLY A 373 -17.96 10.12 -16.96
CA GLY A 373 -18.59 11.36 -17.46
C GLY A 373 -17.56 12.44 -17.71
N TYR A 374 -16.70 12.69 -16.72
CA TYR A 374 -15.63 13.68 -16.86
C TYR A 374 -14.67 13.38 -18.03
N ILE A 375 -14.27 12.13 -18.20
CA ILE A 375 -13.41 11.70 -19.33
C ILE A 375 -14.17 11.90 -20.66
N GLY A 376 -15.45 11.55 -20.70
CA GLY A 376 -16.30 11.73 -21.90
C GLY A 376 -16.44 13.18 -22.33
N GLU A 377 -16.59 14.10 -21.38
CA GLU A 377 -16.75 15.53 -21.62
C GLU A 377 -15.43 16.25 -21.94
N HIS A 378 -14.35 15.87 -21.25
CA HIS A 378 -13.08 16.61 -21.31
C HIS A 378 -11.99 15.88 -22.10
N GLY A 379 -12.17 14.60 -22.48
CA GLY A 379 -11.17 13.80 -23.19
C GLY A 379 -9.89 13.51 -22.40
N LYS A 380 -9.86 13.79 -21.08
CA LYS A 380 -8.70 13.64 -20.20
C LYS A 380 -9.13 13.21 -18.79
N LEU A 381 -8.20 12.66 -18.03
CA LEU A 381 -8.41 12.31 -16.63
C LEU A 381 -8.63 13.57 -15.77
N PRO A 382 -9.42 13.47 -14.67
CA PRO A 382 -9.52 14.54 -13.69
C PRO A 382 -8.16 15.00 -13.17
N PRO A 383 -7.95 16.30 -12.88
CA PRO A 383 -6.67 16.86 -12.45
C PRO A 383 -6.36 16.52 -10.99
N LEU A 384 -5.96 15.25 -10.73
CA LEU A 384 -5.62 14.74 -9.41
C LEU A 384 -4.13 14.38 -9.34
N ASP A 385 -3.56 14.25 -8.13
CA ASP A 385 -2.22 13.66 -7.95
C ASP A 385 -2.28 12.15 -8.16
N TRP A 386 -2.25 11.73 -9.42
CA TRP A 386 -2.34 10.33 -9.81
C TRP A 386 -1.18 9.49 -9.27
N ALA A 387 -0.01 10.07 -8.97
CA ALA A 387 1.11 9.34 -8.39
C ALA A 387 0.79 8.87 -6.96
N ILE A 388 0.15 9.72 -6.14
CA ILE A 388 -0.31 9.34 -4.81
C ILE A 388 -1.48 8.35 -4.91
N ILE A 389 -2.43 8.59 -5.82
CA ILE A 389 -3.61 7.73 -5.98
C ILE A 389 -3.21 6.32 -6.44
N VAL A 390 -2.31 6.19 -7.42
CA VAL A 390 -1.82 4.88 -7.87
C VAL A 390 -1.01 4.18 -6.79
N SER A 391 -0.26 4.94 -5.98
CA SER A 391 0.40 4.39 -4.80
C SER A 391 -0.61 3.89 -3.76
N PHE A 392 -1.68 4.65 -3.50
CA PHE A 392 -2.79 4.24 -2.63
C PHE A 392 -3.48 2.96 -3.13
N ILE A 393 -3.83 2.88 -4.42
CA ILE A 393 -4.43 1.69 -5.02
C ILE A 393 -3.49 0.50 -4.93
N GLY A 394 -2.22 0.70 -5.23
CA GLY A 394 -1.23 -0.38 -5.35
C GLY A 394 -0.89 -1.06 -4.03
N ILE A 395 -0.93 -0.31 -2.93
CA ILE A 395 -0.62 -0.83 -1.59
C ILE A 395 -1.89 -1.11 -0.77
N ALA A 396 -3.08 -0.77 -1.27
CA ALA A 396 -4.32 -1.18 -0.63
C ALA A 396 -4.41 -2.72 -0.63
N GLY A 397 -4.18 -3.34 0.50
CA GLY A 397 -3.97 -4.78 0.61
C GLY A 397 -2.48 -5.16 0.65
N ALA A 398 -2.07 -6.27 0.04
CA ALA A 398 -0.68 -6.74 0.11
C ALA A 398 0.26 -6.03 -0.89
N GLY A 399 -0.17 -5.88 -2.13
CA GLY A 399 0.57 -5.23 -3.21
C GLY A 399 1.79 -6.01 -3.73
N GLY A 400 2.08 -5.86 -5.01
CA GLY A 400 3.28 -6.40 -5.63
C GLY A 400 3.43 -7.91 -5.57
N LEU A 401 4.66 -8.37 -5.58
CA LEU A 401 4.99 -9.79 -5.41
C LEU A 401 4.72 -10.32 -3.99
N THR A 402 4.34 -9.44 -3.04
CA THR A 402 3.87 -9.86 -1.70
C THR A 402 2.65 -10.77 -1.80
N ASN A 403 1.74 -10.53 -2.76
CA ASN A 403 0.59 -11.38 -2.99
C ASN A 403 0.99 -12.82 -3.38
N MET A 404 2.08 -13.01 -4.11
CA MET A 404 2.56 -14.35 -4.46
C MET A 404 3.01 -15.15 -3.23
N MET A 405 3.41 -14.46 -2.14
CA MET A 405 3.83 -15.08 -0.89
C MET A 405 2.72 -15.91 -0.22
N PHE A 406 1.44 -15.68 -0.57
CA PHE A 406 0.37 -16.56 -0.13
C PHE A 406 0.64 -18.02 -0.46
N SER A 407 1.22 -18.31 -1.63
CA SER A 407 1.60 -19.68 -2.02
C SER A 407 2.76 -20.22 -1.19
N ASN A 408 3.77 -19.39 -0.91
CA ASN A 408 4.94 -19.77 -0.11
C ASN A 408 4.54 -20.07 1.34
N TYR A 409 3.71 -19.18 1.93
CA TYR A 409 3.25 -19.33 3.30
C TYR A 409 2.23 -20.47 3.47
N ALA A 410 1.38 -20.73 2.46
CA ALA A 410 0.51 -21.90 2.44
C ALA A 410 1.31 -23.21 2.47
N ARG A 411 2.39 -23.32 1.69
CA ARG A 411 3.32 -24.44 1.75
C ARG A 411 3.97 -24.56 3.13
N ASP A 412 4.54 -23.50 3.66
CA ASP A 412 5.28 -23.51 4.93
C ASP A 412 4.38 -23.78 6.14
N LYS A 413 3.10 -23.41 6.05
CA LYS A 413 2.05 -23.77 7.01
C LYS A 413 1.65 -25.24 6.90
N GLY A 414 2.04 -25.91 5.82
CA GLY A 414 1.70 -27.31 5.54
C GLY A 414 0.29 -27.49 4.96
N TRP A 415 -0.23 -26.48 4.24
CA TRP A 415 -1.52 -26.59 3.57
C TRP A 415 -1.46 -27.46 2.32
N GLY A 416 -2.48 -28.31 2.14
CA GLY A 416 -2.53 -29.22 0.99
C GLY A 416 -1.27 -30.05 0.84
N MET A 417 -0.73 -30.16 -0.36
CA MET A 417 0.50 -30.90 -0.63
C MET A 417 1.75 -30.24 -0.05
N GLY A 418 1.67 -28.99 0.46
CA GLY A 418 2.77 -28.33 1.16
C GLY A 418 3.28 -29.08 2.40
N SER A 419 2.40 -29.85 3.06
CA SER A 419 2.78 -30.71 4.20
C SER A 419 3.84 -31.77 3.85
N HIS A 420 3.91 -32.18 2.58
CA HIS A 420 4.88 -33.17 2.07
C HIS A 420 6.17 -32.53 1.56
N VAL A 421 6.18 -31.21 1.32
CA VAL A 421 7.34 -30.49 0.76
C VAL A 421 8.19 -29.87 1.87
N GLY A 422 7.57 -29.38 2.93
CA GLY A 422 8.25 -28.79 4.08
C GLY A 422 8.41 -27.27 4.02
N ALA A 423 9.26 -26.73 4.89
CA ALA A 423 9.42 -25.28 5.09
C ALA A 423 10.89 -24.90 5.23
N ILE A 424 11.19 -23.60 5.10
CA ILE A 424 12.55 -23.05 5.31
C ILE A 424 12.82 -22.96 6.83
N PRO A 425 13.86 -23.65 7.36
CA PRO A 425 14.23 -23.58 8.77
C PRO A 425 14.95 -22.26 9.09
N SER A 426 14.80 -21.78 10.34
CA SER A 426 15.62 -20.68 10.87
C SER A 426 17.06 -21.15 11.16
N ALA A 427 18.00 -20.18 11.33
CA ALA A 427 19.41 -20.49 11.58
C ALA A 427 19.62 -21.12 12.96
N PHE A 428 18.93 -20.60 13.99
CA PHE A 428 19.07 -21.04 15.38
C PHE A 428 17.73 -21.49 15.96
N GLY A 429 17.76 -22.55 16.77
CA GLY A 429 16.57 -23.12 17.43
C GLY A 429 15.71 -23.98 16.49
N GLY A 430 16.25 -24.38 15.34
CA GLY A 430 15.52 -25.11 14.31
C GLY A 430 15.24 -26.56 14.66
N LEU A 431 13.97 -26.95 14.50
CA LEU A 431 13.59 -28.33 14.23
C LEU A 431 14.29 -28.77 12.92
N THR A 432 14.64 -30.04 12.78
CA THR A 432 15.17 -30.64 11.55
C THR A 432 14.09 -30.67 10.45
N VAL A 433 13.61 -29.51 10.04
CA VAL A 433 12.67 -29.37 8.93
C VAL A 433 13.47 -29.41 7.63
N ARG A 434 13.11 -30.33 6.74
CA ARG A 434 13.72 -30.42 5.41
C ARG A 434 12.77 -29.80 4.38
N LEU A 435 13.32 -29.02 3.48
CA LEU A 435 12.60 -28.54 2.29
C LEU A 435 12.94 -29.47 1.11
N SER A 436 11.92 -30.03 0.48
CA SER A 436 12.10 -30.85 -0.73
C SER A 436 12.53 -29.99 -1.92
N HIS A 437 13.31 -30.56 -2.85
CA HIS A 437 13.65 -29.90 -4.12
C HIS A 437 12.53 -29.98 -5.16
N THR A 438 11.57 -30.87 -4.97
CA THR A 438 10.45 -31.10 -5.89
C THR A 438 9.15 -31.19 -5.13
N GLY A 439 8.09 -30.73 -5.76
CA GLY A 439 6.73 -30.86 -5.25
C GLY A 439 6.19 -32.30 -5.35
N ARG A 440 4.97 -32.47 -4.81
CA ARG A 440 4.18 -33.70 -4.92
C ARG A 440 2.77 -33.37 -5.36
N VAL A 441 2.20 -34.20 -6.23
CA VAL A 441 0.83 -34.08 -6.70
C VAL A 441 -0.01 -35.27 -6.25
N PHE A 442 -1.30 -35.10 -6.14
CA PHE A 442 -2.21 -36.17 -5.74
C PHE A 442 -3.00 -36.72 -6.93
N PRO A 443 -3.35 -38.02 -6.93
CA PRO A 443 -4.21 -38.61 -7.96
C PRO A 443 -5.64 -38.05 -7.88
N LEU A 444 -6.29 -37.91 -9.06
CA LEU A 444 -7.66 -37.40 -9.19
C LEU A 444 -8.67 -38.52 -8.91
N ASP A 445 -8.74 -38.98 -7.67
CA ASP A 445 -9.76 -39.89 -7.18
C ASP A 445 -10.85 -39.14 -6.39
N GLU A 446 -11.98 -39.78 -6.12
CA GLU A 446 -13.11 -39.19 -5.42
C GLU A 446 -12.74 -38.73 -4.00
N LYS A 447 -11.90 -39.50 -3.30
CA LYS A 447 -11.41 -39.19 -1.95
C LYS A 447 -10.59 -37.89 -1.93
N ASN A 448 -9.61 -37.74 -2.84
CA ASN A 448 -8.78 -36.55 -2.93
C ASN A 448 -9.56 -35.36 -3.48
N HIS A 449 -10.53 -35.58 -4.38
CA HIS A 449 -11.41 -34.51 -4.85
C HIS A 449 -12.29 -33.94 -3.72
N SER A 450 -12.85 -34.79 -2.86
CA SER A 450 -13.59 -34.34 -1.67
C SER A 450 -12.71 -33.49 -0.72
N LYS A 451 -11.49 -33.93 -0.43
CA LYS A 451 -10.52 -33.16 0.37
C LYS A 451 -10.15 -31.85 -0.29
N TRP A 452 -9.97 -31.83 -1.61
CA TRP A 452 -9.70 -30.62 -2.40
C TRP A 452 -10.77 -29.55 -2.23
N LEU A 453 -12.05 -29.92 -2.35
CA LEU A 453 -13.16 -29.01 -2.12
C LEU A 453 -13.16 -28.45 -0.69
N GLY A 454 -12.77 -29.26 0.30
CA GLY A 454 -12.57 -28.85 1.69
C GLY A 454 -11.46 -27.80 1.83
N TRP A 455 -10.32 -28.02 1.18
CA TRP A 455 -9.21 -27.05 1.14
C TRP A 455 -9.59 -25.75 0.46
N ILE A 456 -10.28 -25.79 -0.68
CA ILE A 456 -10.75 -24.58 -1.35
C ILE A 456 -11.70 -23.75 -0.47
N ARG A 457 -12.57 -24.42 0.29
CA ARG A 457 -13.46 -23.75 1.26
C ARG A 457 -12.67 -23.11 2.40
N HIS A 458 -11.63 -23.79 2.90
CA HIS A 458 -10.75 -23.26 3.94
C HIS A 458 -10.00 -22.01 3.43
N VAL A 459 -9.39 -22.05 2.26
CA VAL A 459 -8.69 -20.91 1.64
C VAL A 459 -9.62 -19.73 1.38
N ARG A 460 -10.85 -19.96 0.93
CA ARG A 460 -11.83 -18.87 0.77
C ARG A 460 -12.13 -18.15 2.08
N ARG A 461 -12.19 -18.88 3.21
CA ARG A 461 -12.37 -18.28 4.55
C ARG A 461 -11.14 -17.46 4.96
N ASP A 462 -9.95 -17.98 4.76
CA ASP A 462 -8.70 -17.27 5.02
C ASP A 462 -8.61 -15.97 4.21
N GLN A 463 -8.99 -16.01 2.92
CA GLN A 463 -9.01 -14.82 2.08
C GLN A 463 -10.13 -13.82 2.46
N ALA A 464 -11.27 -14.28 2.95
CA ALA A 464 -12.30 -13.39 3.48
C ALA A 464 -11.81 -12.63 4.73
N ILE A 465 -11.05 -13.30 5.62
CA ILE A 465 -10.41 -12.66 6.77
C ILE A 465 -9.39 -11.61 6.31
N TRP A 466 -8.55 -11.96 5.32
CA TRP A 466 -7.59 -11.02 4.75
C TRP A 466 -8.26 -9.79 4.13
N ILE A 467 -9.33 -9.97 3.33
CA ILE A 467 -10.10 -8.86 2.75
C ILE A 467 -10.66 -7.96 3.87
N ALA A 468 -11.33 -8.54 4.86
CA ALA A 468 -11.91 -7.79 5.97
C ALA A 468 -10.84 -7.00 6.75
N ALA A 469 -9.71 -7.64 7.08
CA ALA A 469 -8.60 -6.99 7.77
C ALA A 469 -7.97 -5.86 6.94
N SER A 470 -7.82 -6.03 5.61
CA SER A 470 -7.29 -5.02 4.72
C SER A 470 -8.23 -3.81 4.60
N VAL A 471 -9.54 -4.04 4.47
CA VAL A 471 -10.54 -2.96 4.41
C VAL A 471 -10.59 -2.18 5.74
N ILE A 472 -10.63 -2.88 6.88
CA ILE A 472 -10.64 -2.25 8.21
C ILE A 472 -9.31 -1.53 8.45
N GLY A 473 -8.18 -2.16 8.12
CA GLY A 473 -6.85 -1.59 8.24
C GLY A 473 -6.66 -0.31 7.43
N MET A 474 -7.30 -0.21 6.25
CA MET A 474 -7.33 1.00 5.44
C MET A 474 -8.29 2.05 6.02
N ALA A 475 -9.48 1.64 6.45
CA ALA A 475 -10.51 2.55 6.92
C ALA A 475 -10.09 3.33 8.18
N LEU A 476 -9.51 2.66 9.18
CA LEU A 476 -9.23 3.26 10.48
C LEU A 476 -8.22 4.43 10.43
N PRO A 477 -7.03 4.33 9.80
CA PRO A 477 -6.13 5.47 9.66
C PRO A 477 -6.73 6.61 8.80
N CYS A 478 -7.55 6.27 7.80
CA CYS A 478 -8.23 7.25 6.98
C CYS A 478 -9.32 8.00 7.76
N MET A 479 -10.04 7.33 8.67
CA MET A 479 -10.95 7.99 9.61
C MET A 479 -10.22 9.01 10.48
N MET A 480 -9.04 8.63 11.02
CA MET A 480 -8.20 9.56 11.77
C MET A 480 -7.76 10.76 10.92
N SER A 481 -7.35 10.52 9.68
CA SER A 481 -6.93 11.56 8.77
C SER A 481 -8.07 12.54 8.46
N LEU A 482 -9.26 12.03 8.13
CA LEU A 482 -10.42 12.87 7.85
C LEU A 482 -10.90 13.65 9.09
N GLU A 483 -10.77 13.07 10.29
CA GLU A 483 -11.16 13.74 11.51
C GLU A 483 -10.18 14.85 11.92
N PHE A 484 -8.86 14.63 11.77
CA PHE A 484 -7.84 15.46 12.41
C PHE A 484 -7.00 16.30 11.44
N ILE A 485 -6.86 15.89 10.17
CA ILE A 485 -5.98 16.58 9.19
C ILE A 485 -6.67 16.87 7.85
N ARG A 486 -7.99 16.96 7.84
CA ARG A 486 -8.78 17.24 6.63
C ARG A 486 -8.36 18.55 5.97
N ASN A 487 -8.34 18.56 4.65
CA ASN A 487 -7.88 19.68 3.81
C ASN A 487 -6.39 20.03 3.97
N ALA A 488 -5.63 19.28 4.78
CA ALA A 488 -4.21 19.50 4.89
C ALA A 488 -3.50 19.23 3.57
N SER A 489 -2.57 20.11 3.24
CA SER A 489 -1.60 19.82 2.20
C SER A 489 -0.62 18.78 2.73
N VAL A 490 -0.67 17.58 2.15
CA VAL A 490 0.24 16.49 2.52
C VAL A 490 1.53 16.64 1.70
N ALA A 491 2.52 17.25 2.30
CA ALA A 491 3.83 17.44 1.66
C ALA A 491 4.89 16.49 2.25
N GLY A 492 5.55 15.75 1.37
CA GLY A 492 6.83 15.10 1.60
C GLY A 492 6.88 14.08 2.74
N ASP A 493 7.98 14.11 3.47
CA ASP A 493 8.34 13.11 4.50
C ASP A 493 7.51 13.21 5.80
N ARG A 494 6.59 14.19 5.90
CA ARG A 494 5.76 14.45 7.09
C ARG A 494 4.53 13.55 7.23
N VAL A 495 4.11 12.91 6.15
CA VAL A 495 2.85 12.12 6.08
C VAL A 495 2.75 11.11 7.22
N ALA A 496 3.85 10.43 7.53
CA ALA A 496 3.87 9.38 8.55
C ALA A 496 3.58 9.89 9.99
N ALA A 497 3.70 11.19 10.23
CA ALA A 497 3.52 11.82 11.55
C ALA A 497 2.38 12.84 11.62
N MET A 498 1.77 13.21 10.49
CA MET A 498 0.73 14.26 10.45
C MET A 498 -0.49 13.95 11.30
N SER A 499 -0.92 12.67 11.37
CA SER A 499 -2.07 12.27 12.21
C SER A 499 -1.82 12.53 13.69
N ALA A 500 -0.56 12.40 14.15
CA ALA A 500 -0.19 12.69 15.54
C ALA A 500 -0.29 14.19 15.85
N GLU A 501 0.12 15.05 14.92
CA GLU A 501 0.00 16.50 15.06
C GLU A 501 -1.47 16.94 15.13
N GLY A 502 -2.32 16.41 14.25
CA GLY A 502 -3.73 16.71 14.23
C GLY A 502 -4.45 16.33 15.52
N ILE A 503 -4.19 15.14 16.08
CA ILE A 503 -4.78 14.72 17.36
C ILE A 503 -4.23 15.57 18.52
N ALA A 504 -2.92 15.79 18.57
CA ALA A 504 -2.29 16.54 19.67
C ALA A 504 -2.80 17.99 19.72
N SER A 505 -2.97 18.65 18.57
CA SER A 505 -3.50 20.01 18.52
C SER A 505 -4.95 20.10 18.98
N ARG A 506 -5.75 19.05 18.75
CA ARG A 506 -7.16 19.03 19.17
C ARG A 506 -7.36 18.80 20.66
N TYR A 507 -6.44 18.07 21.31
CA TYR A 507 -6.50 17.74 22.73
C TYR A 507 -5.28 18.28 23.49
N PRO A 508 -5.16 19.61 23.68
CA PRO A 508 -3.94 20.22 24.24
C PRO A 508 -3.56 19.71 25.62
N SER A 509 -4.56 19.38 26.47
CA SER A 509 -4.33 18.85 27.82
C SER A 509 -3.62 17.49 27.84
N TYR A 510 -3.71 16.71 26.78
CA TYR A 510 -3.11 15.40 26.62
C TYR A 510 -2.22 15.29 25.38
N ALA A 511 -1.82 16.44 24.84
CA ALA A 511 -1.09 16.51 23.56
C ALA A 511 0.13 15.58 23.51
N GLY A 512 0.98 15.58 24.56
CA GLY A 512 2.16 14.73 24.60
C GLY A 512 1.86 13.22 24.60
N VAL A 513 0.76 12.81 25.25
CA VAL A 513 0.34 11.40 25.30
C VAL A 513 -0.16 10.96 23.92
N PHE A 514 -1.05 11.73 23.29
CA PHE A 514 -1.57 11.41 21.96
C PHE A 514 -0.51 11.49 20.89
N TRP A 515 0.38 12.46 20.98
CA TRP A 515 1.56 12.56 20.12
C TRP A 515 2.37 11.27 20.16
N PHE A 516 2.80 10.87 21.37
CA PHE A 516 3.62 9.66 21.53
C PHE A 516 2.89 8.39 21.10
N LEU A 517 1.65 8.15 21.54
CA LEU A 517 0.90 6.94 21.23
C LEU A 517 0.62 6.80 19.73
N THR A 518 0.26 7.91 19.06
CA THR A 518 -0.02 7.87 17.62
C THR A 518 1.25 7.62 16.81
N LEU A 519 2.37 8.26 17.16
CA LEU A 519 3.65 8.02 16.49
C LEU A 519 4.18 6.61 16.77
N PHE A 520 4.02 6.11 17.99
CA PHE A 520 4.39 4.74 18.33
C PHE A 520 3.55 3.73 17.58
N CYS A 521 2.25 3.96 17.42
CA CYS A 521 1.40 3.15 16.56
C CYS A 521 1.90 3.19 15.11
N GLY A 522 2.22 4.36 14.56
CA GLY A 522 2.80 4.50 13.22
C GLY A 522 4.11 3.72 13.06
N PHE A 523 4.98 3.77 14.04
CA PHE A 523 6.19 2.94 14.07
C PHE A 523 5.85 1.44 14.06
N LEU A 524 4.90 0.98 14.89
CA LEU A 524 4.46 -0.42 14.93
C LEU A 524 3.73 -0.86 13.64
N VAL A 525 3.10 0.06 12.94
CA VAL A 525 2.51 -0.22 11.61
C VAL A 525 3.60 -0.52 10.59
N LEU A 526 4.68 0.24 10.58
CA LEU A 526 5.67 0.24 9.50
C LEU A 526 6.86 -0.70 9.78
N ALA A 527 7.47 -0.63 10.96
CA ALA A 527 8.73 -1.33 11.25
C ALA A 527 8.65 -2.86 11.15
N PRO A 528 7.61 -3.56 11.69
CA PRO A 528 7.49 -5.00 11.53
C PRO A 528 7.25 -5.41 10.07
N GLY A 529 6.68 -4.53 9.22
CA GLY A 529 6.54 -4.75 7.80
C GLY A 529 7.89 -4.98 7.10
N GLN A 530 8.95 -4.34 7.57
CA GLN A 530 10.30 -4.52 7.03
C GLN A 530 10.84 -5.95 7.25
N VAL A 531 10.52 -6.59 8.39
CA VAL A 531 10.85 -8.00 8.65
C VAL A 531 10.24 -8.89 7.57
N SER A 532 8.96 -8.64 7.24
CA SER A 532 8.26 -9.40 6.21
C SER A 532 8.85 -9.20 4.82
N VAL A 533 9.24 -7.98 4.45
CA VAL A 533 9.88 -7.69 3.15
C VAL A 533 11.20 -8.45 3.01
N GLY A 534 12.05 -8.43 4.03
CA GLY A 534 13.31 -9.18 4.02
C GLY A 534 13.10 -10.69 3.82
N ASP A 535 12.13 -11.27 4.57
CA ASP A 535 11.78 -12.69 4.40
C ASP A 535 11.25 -12.99 2.99
N GLN A 536 10.36 -12.15 2.46
CA GLN A 536 9.72 -12.37 1.16
C GLN A 536 10.75 -12.46 0.03
N ILE A 537 11.71 -11.56 0.00
CA ILE A 537 12.79 -11.55 -1.00
C ILE A 537 13.67 -12.80 -0.82
N ALA A 538 14.17 -13.01 0.40
CA ALA A 538 15.05 -14.14 0.67
C ALA A 538 14.37 -15.48 0.38
N ARG A 539 13.10 -15.64 0.78
CA ARG A 539 12.32 -16.87 0.59
C ARG A 539 12.03 -17.15 -0.89
N ARG A 540 11.54 -16.15 -1.62
CA ARG A 540 11.18 -16.28 -3.04
C ARG A 540 12.38 -16.71 -3.87
N TRP A 541 13.51 -16.03 -3.72
CA TRP A 541 14.74 -16.39 -4.41
C TRP A 541 15.34 -17.72 -3.94
N THR A 542 15.23 -18.05 -2.64
CA THR A 542 15.63 -19.36 -2.12
C THR A 542 14.85 -20.48 -2.79
N ASP A 543 13.53 -20.37 -2.87
CA ASP A 543 12.69 -21.40 -3.49
C ASP A 543 13.04 -21.60 -4.98
N MET A 544 13.29 -20.51 -5.72
CA MET A 544 13.68 -20.58 -7.13
C MET A 544 15.06 -21.24 -7.30
N ILE A 545 16.07 -20.77 -6.57
CA ILE A 545 17.43 -21.28 -6.66
C ILE A 545 17.50 -22.73 -6.16
N TRP A 546 16.82 -23.05 -5.05
CA TRP A 546 16.76 -24.39 -4.46
C TRP A 546 16.18 -25.42 -5.41
N THR A 547 15.16 -25.05 -6.15
CA THR A 547 14.49 -25.96 -7.09
C THR A 547 15.21 -26.03 -8.44
N ALA A 548 15.73 -24.91 -8.96
CA ALA A 548 16.27 -24.86 -10.31
C ALA A 548 17.77 -25.14 -10.42
N SER A 549 18.57 -24.89 -9.35
CA SER A 549 20.03 -24.97 -9.45
C SER A 549 20.55 -26.40 -9.29
N SER A 550 21.10 -26.96 -10.35
CA SER A 550 21.83 -28.23 -10.29
C SER A 550 23.09 -28.18 -9.41
N ARG A 551 23.76 -27.02 -9.33
CA ARG A 551 24.94 -26.82 -8.48
C ARG A 551 24.60 -26.90 -7.00
N VAL A 552 23.50 -26.30 -6.56
CA VAL A 552 23.04 -26.37 -5.16
C VAL A 552 22.75 -27.82 -4.76
N LYS A 553 22.15 -28.61 -5.67
CA LYS A 553 21.90 -30.05 -5.47
C LYS A 553 23.20 -30.85 -5.42
N ALA A 554 24.11 -30.64 -6.38
CA ALA A 554 25.37 -31.37 -6.49
C ALA A 554 26.32 -31.12 -5.30
N LEU A 555 26.36 -29.88 -4.80
CA LEU A 555 27.20 -29.48 -3.65
C LEU A 555 26.55 -29.78 -2.30
N ASN A 556 25.33 -30.30 -2.27
CA ASN A 556 24.58 -30.62 -1.05
C ASN A 556 24.49 -29.42 -0.08
N ILE A 557 24.32 -28.19 -0.64
CA ILE A 557 24.23 -26.96 0.14
C ILE A 557 22.92 -26.99 0.96
N LYS A 558 22.96 -26.58 2.22
CA LYS A 558 21.75 -26.49 3.05
C LYS A 558 20.90 -25.31 2.63
N VAL A 559 19.57 -25.48 2.63
CA VAL A 559 18.62 -24.43 2.21
C VAL A 559 18.75 -23.13 3.00
N ASN A 560 19.06 -23.19 4.29
CA ASN A 560 19.28 -22.02 5.11
C ASN A 560 20.50 -21.20 4.67
N HIS A 561 21.58 -21.82 4.16
CA HIS A 561 22.71 -21.07 3.60
C HIS A 561 22.28 -20.25 2.39
N VAL A 562 21.48 -20.80 1.49
CA VAL A 562 20.92 -20.06 0.34
C VAL A 562 20.09 -18.88 0.83
N TYR A 563 19.19 -19.12 1.79
CA TYR A 563 18.30 -18.10 2.35
C TYR A 563 19.08 -16.93 2.96
N TYR A 564 20.05 -17.21 3.85
CA TYR A 564 20.81 -16.15 4.52
C TYR A 564 21.80 -15.44 3.60
N THR A 565 22.31 -16.10 2.55
CA THR A 565 23.12 -15.44 1.52
C THR A 565 22.30 -14.40 0.77
N ILE A 566 21.07 -14.74 0.36
CA ILE A 566 20.19 -13.79 -0.31
C ILE A 566 19.77 -12.66 0.63
N LEU A 567 19.45 -12.97 1.88
CA LEU A 567 19.09 -11.99 2.91
C LEU A 567 20.25 -11.01 3.16
N SER A 568 21.49 -11.48 3.19
CA SER A 568 22.68 -10.64 3.34
C SER A 568 22.90 -9.74 2.11
N LEU A 569 22.70 -10.28 0.90
CA LEU A 569 22.79 -9.48 -0.33
C LEU A 569 21.72 -8.37 -0.34
N TYR A 570 20.48 -8.71 0.03
CA TYR A 570 19.41 -7.72 0.22
C TYR A 570 19.80 -6.67 1.26
N GLY A 571 20.45 -7.07 2.36
CA GLY A 571 20.96 -6.17 3.39
C GLY A 571 21.93 -5.12 2.85
N VAL A 572 22.89 -5.54 2.03
CA VAL A 572 23.86 -4.63 1.39
C VAL A 572 23.17 -3.67 0.41
N CYS A 573 22.33 -4.20 -0.48
CA CYS A 573 21.59 -3.37 -1.44
C CYS A 573 20.68 -2.36 -0.74
N GLY A 574 19.95 -2.79 0.29
CA GLY A 574 19.04 -1.92 1.04
C GLY A 574 19.76 -0.81 1.79
N LEU A 575 20.95 -1.06 2.34
CA LEU A 575 21.79 -0.02 2.96
C LEU A 575 22.17 1.07 1.95
N ILE A 576 22.61 0.69 0.75
CA ILE A 576 22.96 1.65 -0.31
C ILE A 576 21.73 2.51 -0.67
N ILE A 577 20.56 1.91 -0.79
CA ILE A 577 19.32 2.61 -1.12
C ILE A 577 18.91 3.59 -0.02
N LEU A 578 18.99 3.19 1.25
CA LEU A 578 18.68 4.07 2.40
C LEU A 578 19.58 5.29 2.51
N LEU A 579 20.82 5.18 2.03
CA LEU A 579 21.76 6.31 2.01
C LEU A 579 21.44 7.32 0.89
N THR A 580 20.78 6.89 -0.19
CA THR A 580 20.61 7.68 -1.42
C THR A 580 19.21 8.27 -1.58
N LEU A 581 18.14 7.55 -1.20
CA LEU A 581 16.77 7.95 -1.46
C LEU A 581 16.03 8.45 -0.22
N LYS A 582 15.07 9.36 -0.43
CA LYS A 582 14.16 9.86 0.62
C LYS A 582 13.02 8.87 0.89
N PRO A 583 12.46 8.82 2.14
CA PRO A 583 11.47 7.82 2.54
C PRO A 583 10.24 7.73 1.64
N VAL A 584 9.55 8.84 1.39
CA VAL A 584 8.32 8.86 0.59
C VAL A 584 8.58 8.59 -0.90
N GLN A 585 9.70 9.07 -1.44
CA GLN A 585 10.10 8.78 -2.82
C GLN A 585 10.34 7.29 -3.02
N THR A 586 11.06 6.66 -2.07
CA THR A 586 11.30 5.21 -2.07
C THR A 586 9.98 4.43 -2.08
N ALA A 587 8.99 4.86 -1.29
CA ALA A 587 7.68 4.23 -1.25
C ALA A 587 6.90 4.39 -2.56
N LYS A 588 6.85 5.60 -3.15
CA LYS A 588 6.17 5.86 -4.43
C LYS A 588 6.77 5.03 -5.57
N ILE A 589 8.09 5.06 -5.74
CA ILE A 589 8.80 4.29 -6.78
C ILE A 589 8.54 2.79 -6.59
N SER A 590 8.71 2.29 -5.36
CA SER A 590 8.46 0.89 -5.03
C SER A 590 7.06 0.47 -5.45
N THR A 591 6.04 1.25 -5.11
CA THR A 591 4.64 0.91 -5.37
C THR A 591 4.32 0.83 -6.86
N ILE A 592 4.76 1.81 -7.65
CA ILE A 592 4.52 1.83 -9.11
C ILE A 592 5.14 0.59 -9.75
N LEU A 593 6.38 0.24 -9.39
CA LEU A 593 7.05 -0.95 -9.91
C LEU A 593 6.38 -2.25 -9.43
N GLN A 594 5.96 -2.30 -8.17
CA GLN A 594 5.29 -3.47 -7.61
C GLN A 594 3.90 -3.73 -8.22
N ASN A 595 3.19 -2.70 -8.66
CA ASN A 595 1.93 -2.87 -9.39
C ASN A 595 2.14 -3.62 -10.71
N VAL A 596 3.16 -3.23 -11.48
CA VAL A 596 3.52 -3.95 -12.72
C VAL A 596 3.90 -5.40 -12.40
N ALA A 597 4.64 -5.61 -11.31
CA ALA A 597 5.03 -6.95 -10.89
C ALA A 597 3.83 -7.81 -10.48
N LEU A 598 2.87 -7.25 -9.72
CA LEU A 598 1.63 -7.94 -9.34
C LEU A 598 0.79 -8.29 -10.57
N GLY A 599 0.58 -7.34 -11.46
CA GLY A 599 -0.19 -7.56 -12.67
C GLY A 599 0.42 -8.66 -13.54
N SER A 600 1.73 -8.61 -13.77
CA SER A 600 2.48 -9.63 -14.52
C SER A 600 2.41 -11.00 -13.84
N ALA A 601 2.67 -11.07 -12.53
CA ALA A 601 2.60 -12.31 -11.76
C ALA A 601 1.19 -12.95 -11.79
N THR A 602 0.16 -12.10 -11.74
CA THR A 602 -1.24 -12.54 -11.81
C THR A 602 -1.56 -13.18 -13.16
N LEU A 603 -1.16 -12.56 -14.27
CA LEU A 603 -1.34 -13.14 -15.61
C LEU A 603 -0.53 -14.42 -15.80
N LEU A 604 0.72 -14.45 -15.30
CA LEU A 604 1.55 -15.65 -15.33
C LEU A 604 0.95 -16.79 -14.49
N SER A 605 0.29 -16.49 -13.37
CA SER A 605 -0.38 -17.52 -12.56
C SER A 605 -1.53 -18.21 -13.31
N LEU A 606 -2.24 -17.48 -14.15
CA LEU A 606 -3.26 -18.06 -15.02
C LEU A 606 -2.63 -18.98 -16.06
N TYR A 607 -1.53 -18.55 -16.66
CA TYR A 607 -0.76 -19.39 -17.60
C TYR A 607 -0.27 -20.69 -16.96
N VAL A 608 0.34 -20.60 -15.76
CA VAL A 608 0.77 -21.76 -14.96
C VAL A 608 -0.40 -22.69 -14.67
N THR A 609 -1.53 -22.15 -14.19
CA THR A 609 -2.70 -22.95 -13.82
C THR A 609 -3.27 -23.70 -15.02
N ARG A 610 -3.36 -23.04 -16.18
CA ARG A 610 -3.89 -23.66 -17.41
C ARG A 610 -2.94 -24.73 -17.99
N THR A 611 -1.63 -24.54 -17.80
CA THR A 611 -0.61 -25.42 -18.39
C THR A 611 -0.28 -26.61 -17.49
N LEU A 612 -0.22 -26.41 -16.17
CA LEU A 612 0.31 -27.40 -15.24
C LEU A 612 -0.74 -28.10 -14.37
N MET A 613 -1.94 -27.50 -14.21
CA MET A 613 -2.98 -28.10 -13.38
C MET A 613 -4.02 -28.85 -14.20
N PRO A 614 -4.53 -30.01 -13.70
CA PRO A 614 -5.65 -30.71 -14.31
C PRO A 614 -6.88 -29.81 -14.45
N LYS A 615 -7.65 -30.00 -15.52
CA LYS A 615 -8.83 -29.17 -15.82
C LYS A 615 -9.87 -29.18 -14.69
N GLU A 616 -10.04 -30.31 -14.03
CA GLU A 616 -10.97 -30.57 -12.93
C GLU A 616 -10.64 -29.73 -11.68
N LEU A 617 -9.37 -29.37 -11.52
CA LEU A 617 -8.89 -28.56 -10.38
C LEU A 617 -8.76 -27.08 -10.74
N GLN A 618 -8.95 -26.68 -12.00
CA GLN A 618 -8.89 -25.29 -12.41
C GLN A 618 -10.12 -24.51 -11.91
N PRO A 619 -10.01 -23.20 -11.67
CA PRO A 619 -11.18 -22.39 -11.28
C PRO A 619 -12.12 -22.18 -12.46
N HIS A 620 -13.39 -21.89 -12.14
CA HIS A 620 -14.41 -21.56 -13.15
C HIS A 620 -13.97 -20.37 -14.04
N TRP A 621 -14.42 -20.34 -15.30
CA TRP A 621 -13.98 -19.33 -16.28
C TRP A 621 -14.23 -17.88 -15.85
N LEU A 622 -15.34 -17.59 -15.16
CA LEU A 622 -15.63 -16.26 -14.60
C LEU A 622 -14.53 -15.80 -13.63
N TYR A 623 -14.00 -16.74 -12.83
CA TYR A 623 -12.90 -16.45 -11.93
C TYR A 623 -11.62 -16.11 -12.70
N GLN A 624 -11.37 -16.84 -13.80
CA GLN A 624 -10.21 -16.58 -14.67
C GLN A 624 -10.30 -15.19 -15.33
N ILE A 625 -11.50 -14.71 -15.68
CA ILE A 625 -11.72 -13.34 -16.14
C ILE A 625 -11.33 -12.34 -15.03
N GLY A 626 -11.75 -12.56 -13.77
CA GLY A 626 -11.34 -11.73 -12.65
C GLY A 626 -9.81 -11.64 -12.50
N VAL A 627 -9.09 -12.74 -12.72
CA VAL A 627 -7.62 -12.78 -12.73
C VAL A 627 -7.04 -11.94 -13.87
N VAL A 628 -7.61 -12.02 -15.09
CA VAL A 628 -7.18 -11.20 -16.23
C VAL A 628 -7.43 -9.71 -15.94
N LEU A 629 -8.62 -9.37 -15.47
CA LEU A 629 -8.95 -7.99 -15.11
C LEU A 629 -8.03 -7.43 -14.03
N CYS A 630 -7.68 -8.25 -13.02
CA CYS A 630 -6.68 -7.90 -12.00
C CYS A 630 -5.33 -7.57 -12.64
N GLY A 631 -4.83 -8.45 -13.50
CA GLY A 631 -3.54 -8.24 -14.17
C GLY A 631 -3.50 -6.96 -15.02
N LEU A 632 -4.54 -6.76 -15.83
CA LEU A 632 -4.67 -5.57 -16.69
C LEU A 632 -4.85 -4.29 -15.86
N PHE A 633 -5.60 -4.33 -14.78
CA PHE A 633 -5.81 -3.19 -13.88
C PHE A 633 -4.49 -2.69 -13.31
N PHE A 634 -3.69 -3.56 -12.67
CA PHE A 634 -2.45 -3.13 -12.02
C PHE A 634 -1.37 -2.69 -13.02
N ILE A 635 -1.25 -3.34 -14.17
CA ILE A 635 -0.34 -2.88 -15.23
C ILE A 635 -0.84 -1.54 -15.79
N GLY A 636 -2.13 -1.44 -16.10
CA GLY A 636 -2.74 -0.28 -16.73
C GLY A 636 -2.62 1.00 -15.90
N ILE A 637 -2.91 0.93 -14.58
CA ILE A 637 -2.78 2.10 -13.69
C ILE A 637 -1.34 2.58 -13.57
N SER A 638 -0.36 1.67 -13.56
CA SER A 638 1.04 2.05 -13.41
C SER A 638 1.63 2.60 -14.71
N VAL A 639 1.33 1.97 -15.83
CA VAL A 639 1.73 2.46 -17.16
C VAL A 639 1.07 3.82 -17.43
N GLY A 640 -0.23 3.95 -17.13
CA GLY A 640 -0.96 5.20 -17.29
C GLY A 640 -0.32 6.36 -16.52
N VAL A 641 0.12 6.14 -15.27
CA VAL A 641 0.81 7.18 -14.50
C VAL A 641 2.16 7.58 -15.09
N VAL A 642 2.94 6.62 -15.63
CA VAL A 642 4.22 6.95 -16.28
C VAL A 642 4.02 7.85 -17.49
N PHE A 643 2.92 7.68 -18.23
CA PHE A 643 2.60 8.58 -19.37
C PHE A 643 1.98 9.92 -18.93
N LEU A 644 1.43 10.03 -17.72
CA LEU A 644 0.86 11.25 -17.16
C LEU A 644 1.88 12.08 -16.36
N LEU A 645 2.98 11.48 -15.94
CA LEU A 645 4.13 12.12 -15.28
C LEU A 645 5.11 12.70 -16.30
#